data_2f0fe664784dbfe06c717e986eb98a74
#
_entry.id   2f0fe664784dbfe06c717e986eb98a74
#
_cell.length_a   1.000
_cell.length_b   1.000
_cell.length_c   1.000
_cell.angle_alpha   90.00
_cell.angle_beta   90.00
_cell.angle_gamma   90.00
#
_symmetry.space_group_name_H-M   'P 1'
#
loop_
_entity.id
_entity.type
_entity.pdbx_description
1 polymer ?
#
loop_
_entity_poly.entity_id
_entity_poly.type
_entity_poly.pdbx_seq_one_letter_code
_entity_poly.pdbx_strand_id
1 'polypeptide(L)'
;MKLRAAGAAWPALILAAMLTLSGPLQAQTTAAATAVPPAATSARTAAVPVFVTTHRYGFDLRQGNDVITLRWWAPNILEVHLLPDAHASANTLVLDPHMPFMHFAPQVRSDAAGEVLQTSPAMQVRWQQAGDRLSIRDAQGHTLLRVDDLAALRDGRIALQSNPADALYGLGGYSKSDPSAAGLLRAGQWTVKAGMQGHPGAPWLWSSAGWGVLVDTLGAQVQMHAGAINWTRLSKPDTHFFVITGAPDALFAGLRTLSGAAPLFPKWSLGFINSQWGIDQRELLHIVRKYRALDIPLDAFALDFDWKAWGQNDYGEFRWNTKKFPGGPDGSLKKQLDALGVHLIGIQKPRIGVHTIEGQYASEHDFWFPGLKAEPDYFSHKLVQDLDFDNPAVRAWFFNPALRHSFATGIVGWWNDEADTTPDDTQFMNMQRAEYDGQRKYFPDTRVFSLNRDFYLGAQRYAYALWSGDIDTGFASMAAQRERMLSAIDAGEMWWGMDGGGFQGHPSPQNYARWIEFDAFCPIFRVHGTHDQRRQPWVYGPTAEAAAVAAMRLRYQLLPYIYSYAWQDHSAGVGVVRPLAMAFPDDAAVRNDISAWMFGDWLLVAPVMEQGQIAKTIRLPPGTWTEWTTGKVYAGGQAVTLPVDAKTWSDIPLFIRAGAIIPMQPVMEYVGQHPVTQVTVQVFPAATPSTFEYYDDNGRNYAYEQGDYFLQRLGTQREAQGVRLSLAPAQGHYRPALQTYLFAVHGIAARAVQAAGAPLAQHASLAALQAGAAPGWATGHDRYGAVTWLKLRAGFGQYLLLESR
;
A
#
# COMPACT_ATOMS: atom_id res chain seq x y z
N MET A 1 -64.07 2.09 -7.88
CA MET A 1 -63.81 0.81 -8.58
C MET A 1 -62.37 0.42 -8.28
N LYS A 2 -62.24 -0.63 -7.46
CA LYS A 2 -60.93 -1.08 -6.90
C LYS A 2 -60.11 -1.78 -7.99
N LEU A 3 -58.85 -1.43 -8.14
CA LEU A 3 -57.87 -2.28 -8.78
C LEU A 3 -56.66 -2.44 -7.85
N ARG A 4 -56.38 -3.71 -7.56
CA ARG A 4 -55.38 -4.20 -6.65
C ARG A 4 -54.00 -3.98 -7.21
N ALA A 5 -53.07 -3.48 -6.38
CA ALA A 5 -51.62 -3.58 -6.57
C ALA A 5 -51.17 -5.03 -6.37
N ALA A 6 -50.54 -5.61 -7.38
CA ALA A 6 -49.82 -6.87 -7.27
C ALA A 6 -48.37 -6.55 -6.94
N GLY A 7 -47.99 -6.74 -5.69
CA GLY A 7 -46.60 -6.71 -5.25
C GLY A 7 -45.87 -7.96 -5.73
N ALA A 8 -44.87 -7.81 -6.56
CA ALA A 8 -43.93 -8.88 -6.85
C ALA A 8 -42.87 -8.90 -5.73
N ALA A 9 -43.02 -9.84 -4.81
CA ALA A 9 -41.99 -10.23 -3.87
C ALA A 9 -40.92 -11.00 -4.62
N TRP A 10 -39.71 -10.49 -4.62
CA TRP A 10 -38.52 -11.21 -5.07
C TRP A 10 -38.09 -12.18 -3.96
N PRO A 11 -37.77 -13.45 -4.26
CA PRO A 11 -37.36 -14.39 -3.24
C PRO A 11 -35.89 -14.13 -2.86
N ALA A 12 -35.68 -13.84 -1.58
CA ALA A 12 -34.40 -13.99 -0.90
C ALA A 12 -34.09 -15.51 -0.76
N LEU A 13 -33.45 -16.09 -1.75
CA LEU A 13 -33.12 -17.51 -1.80
C LEU A 13 -31.80 -17.76 -2.54
N ILE A 14 -30.70 -17.24 -2.00
CA ILE A 14 -29.35 -17.73 -2.28
C ILE A 14 -28.50 -17.54 -1.00
N LEU A 15 -28.83 -18.27 0.06
CA LEU A 15 -27.94 -18.52 1.22
C LEU A 15 -28.39 -19.75 2.03
N ALA A 16 -28.81 -20.85 1.41
CA ALA A 16 -29.21 -22.06 2.12
C ALA A 16 -28.92 -23.33 1.31
N ALA A 17 -27.69 -23.53 0.85
CA ALA A 17 -27.28 -24.80 0.23
C ALA A 17 -25.91 -25.30 0.67
N MET A 18 -25.45 -24.95 1.89
CA MET A 18 -24.30 -25.61 2.52
C MET A 18 -24.46 -25.70 4.04
N LEU A 19 -25.55 -26.23 4.53
CA LEU A 19 -25.73 -26.58 5.95
C LEU A 19 -26.79 -27.66 6.11
N THR A 20 -26.48 -28.91 5.75
CA THR A 20 -27.10 -30.09 6.34
C THR A 20 -26.20 -31.29 6.14
N LEU A 21 -25.33 -31.52 7.09
CA LEU A 21 -24.79 -32.84 7.47
C LEU A 21 -23.93 -32.65 8.74
N SER A 22 -24.57 -32.45 9.86
CA SER A 22 -23.99 -32.69 11.17
C SER A 22 -25.03 -33.34 12.09
N GLY A 23 -24.98 -34.66 12.14
CA GLY A 23 -25.59 -35.43 13.20
C GLY A 23 -24.73 -35.38 14.45
N PRO A 24 -25.31 -35.52 15.66
CA PRO A 24 -24.56 -35.39 16.91
C PRO A 24 -23.73 -36.65 17.18
N LEU A 25 -22.43 -36.55 17.31
CA LEU A 25 -21.59 -37.60 17.95
C LEU A 25 -21.52 -37.31 19.44
N GLN A 26 -22.06 -38.25 20.19
CA GLN A 26 -21.93 -38.31 21.64
C GLN A 26 -20.45 -38.54 22.03
N ALA A 27 -20.00 -37.75 22.98
CA ALA A 27 -18.73 -37.96 23.65
C ALA A 27 -18.74 -39.27 24.45
N GLN A 28 -17.82 -40.16 24.17
CA GLN A 28 -17.41 -41.21 25.12
C GLN A 28 -15.94 -40.97 25.48
N THR A 29 -15.73 -40.57 26.72
CA THR A 29 -14.47 -40.54 27.41
C THR A 29 -14.02 -41.94 27.74
N THR A 30 -12.90 -42.40 27.22
CA THR A 30 -12.06 -43.41 27.92
C THR A 30 -10.59 -43.11 27.58
N ALA A 31 -9.86 -42.76 28.62
CA ALA A 31 -8.42 -42.63 28.60
C ALA A 31 -7.75 -44.03 28.49
N ALA A 32 -6.90 -44.22 27.51
CA ALA A 32 -5.88 -45.24 27.55
C ALA A 32 -4.58 -44.62 27.06
N ALA A 33 -3.68 -44.35 27.98
CA ALA A 33 -2.29 -43.98 27.70
C ALA A 33 -1.58 -45.17 27.06
N THR A 34 -1.34 -45.08 25.75
CA THR A 34 -0.40 -45.95 25.05
C THR A 34 0.97 -45.28 25.05
N ALA A 35 1.90 -45.91 25.77
CA ALA A 35 3.29 -45.54 25.78
C ALA A 35 3.87 -45.57 24.37
N VAL A 36 4.44 -44.45 23.94
CA VAL A 36 5.25 -44.37 22.72
C VAL A 36 6.55 -45.16 22.99
N PRO A 37 6.93 -46.12 22.15
CA PRO A 37 8.21 -46.80 22.30
C PRO A 37 9.34 -45.78 22.04
N PRO A 38 10.49 -45.90 22.71
CA PRO A 38 11.61 -44.98 22.51
C PRO A 38 12.06 -45.09 21.05
N ALA A 39 12.22 -43.91 20.41
CA ALA A 39 12.75 -43.80 19.07
C ALA A 39 14.05 -44.61 18.95
N ALA A 40 14.08 -45.52 18.00
CA ALA A 40 15.29 -46.22 17.64
C ALA A 40 16.36 -45.17 17.31
N THR A 41 17.48 -45.24 18.00
CA THR A 41 18.69 -44.51 17.65
C THR A 41 19.09 -44.93 16.25
N SER A 42 18.77 -44.09 15.26
CA SER A 42 19.31 -44.28 13.90
C SER A 42 20.81 -44.17 14.02
N ALA A 43 21.51 -45.22 13.53
CA ALA A 43 22.96 -45.18 13.38
C ALA A 43 23.33 -43.87 12.62
N ARG A 44 24.12 -43.01 13.26
CA ARG A 44 24.71 -41.86 12.61
C ARG A 44 25.52 -42.35 11.41
N THR A 45 24.97 -42.29 10.22
CA THR A 45 25.75 -42.28 9.00
C THR A 45 26.84 -41.24 9.14
N ALA A 46 28.09 -41.59 8.85
CA ALA A 46 29.22 -40.69 8.94
C ALA A 46 28.85 -39.37 8.21
N ALA A 47 28.85 -38.25 8.95
CA ALA A 47 28.45 -36.98 8.36
C ALA A 47 29.36 -36.66 7.18
N VAL A 48 28.78 -36.39 6.01
CA VAL A 48 29.52 -35.95 4.84
C VAL A 48 30.20 -34.63 5.18
N PRO A 49 31.53 -34.49 4.99
CA PRO A 49 32.24 -33.27 5.40
C PRO A 49 31.74 -32.06 4.64
N VAL A 50 31.58 -30.92 5.35
CA VAL A 50 31.27 -29.61 4.75
C VAL A 50 32.57 -28.91 4.38
N PHE A 51 32.71 -28.52 3.12
CA PHE A 51 33.85 -27.74 2.62
C PHE A 51 33.43 -26.28 2.46
N VAL A 52 34.23 -25.35 2.99
CA VAL A 52 33.99 -23.90 2.90
C VAL A 52 34.89 -23.31 1.83
N THR A 53 34.32 -22.52 0.94
CA THR A 53 35.06 -21.70 -0.03
C THR A 53 34.63 -20.25 0.11
N THR A 54 35.54 -19.36 0.52
CA THR A 54 35.29 -17.94 0.60
C THR A 54 35.57 -17.27 -0.73
N HIS A 55 34.73 -16.29 -1.07
CA HIS A 55 34.87 -15.46 -2.26
C HIS A 55 34.58 -13.98 -1.92
N ARG A 56 34.75 -13.08 -2.90
CA ARG A 56 34.70 -11.64 -2.68
C ARG A 56 33.41 -11.14 -2.02
N TYR A 57 32.27 -11.77 -2.32
CA TYR A 57 30.95 -11.30 -1.88
C TYR A 57 30.27 -12.27 -0.91
N GLY A 58 30.97 -13.25 -0.38
CA GLY A 58 30.37 -14.22 0.54
C GLY A 58 31.18 -15.49 0.68
N PHE A 59 30.52 -16.61 0.87
CA PHE A 59 31.12 -17.94 0.92
C PHE A 59 30.13 -19.02 0.50
N ASP A 60 30.68 -20.15 0.06
CA ASP A 60 29.92 -21.36 -0.26
C ASP A 60 30.21 -22.46 0.74
N LEU A 61 29.18 -23.22 1.11
CA LEU A 61 29.25 -24.44 1.90
C LEU A 61 28.89 -25.60 0.99
N ARG A 62 29.87 -26.45 0.68
CA ARG A 62 29.67 -27.62 -0.17
C ARG A 62 29.60 -28.89 0.66
N GLN A 63 28.54 -29.68 0.46
CA GLN A 63 28.38 -30.99 1.08
C GLN A 63 27.87 -32.00 0.05
N GLY A 64 28.72 -32.93 -0.38
CA GLY A 64 28.42 -33.73 -1.54
C GLY A 64 28.33 -32.90 -2.81
N ASN A 65 27.24 -33.06 -3.55
CA ASN A 65 26.95 -32.28 -4.76
C ASN A 65 26.24 -30.96 -4.45
N ASP A 66 25.63 -30.83 -3.26
CA ASP A 66 24.87 -29.63 -2.88
C ASP A 66 25.79 -28.49 -2.49
N VAL A 67 25.35 -27.27 -2.80
CA VAL A 67 26.04 -26.03 -2.44
C VAL A 67 25.05 -25.10 -1.75
N ILE A 68 25.36 -24.64 -0.55
CA ILE A 68 24.68 -23.50 0.08
C ILE A 68 25.54 -22.27 -0.16
N THR A 69 25.03 -21.33 -0.92
CA THR A 69 25.67 -20.05 -1.22
C THR A 69 25.17 -19.00 -0.25
N LEU A 70 26.08 -18.28 0.40
CA LEU A 70 25.77 -17.08 1.17
C LEU A 70 26.40 -15.87 0.48
N ARG A 71 25.59 -14.92 0.02
CA ARG A 71 26.02 -13.73 -0.72
C ARG A 71 25.51 -12.44 -0.11
N TRP A 72 26.36 -11.42 -0.11
CA TRP A 72 25.99 -10.09 0.30
C TRP A 72 25.54 -9.25 -0.89
N TRP A 73 24.24 -8.95 -0.95
CA TRP A 73 23.67 -8.08 -1.96
C TRP A 73 23.90 -6.60 -1.64
N ALA A 74 23.82 -6.24 -0.35
CA ALA A 74 24.04 -4.91 0.18
C ALA A 74 24.62 -5.02 1.60
N PRO A 75 25.06 -3.93 2.22
CA PRO A 75 25.57 -3.97 3.60
C PRO A 75 24.60 -4.58 4.63
N ASN A 76 23.30 -4.54 4.34
CA ASN A 76 22.23 -5.04 5.21
C ASN A 76 21.37 -6.15 4.58
N ILE A 77 21.78 -6.71 3.44
CA ILE A 77 21.03 -7.77 2.72
C ILE A 77 21.94 -8.98 2.49
N LEU A 78 21.58 -10.11 3.10
CA LEU A 78 22.23 -11.41 2.91
C LEU A 78 21.30 -12.35 2.16
N GLU A 79 21.77 -12.95 1.08
CA GLU A 79 21.16 -14.08 0.38
C GLU A 79 21.66 -15.39 0.99
N VAL A 80 20.76 -16.35 1.18
CA VAL A 80 21.04 -17.76 1.49
C VAL A 80 20.32 -18.63 0.48
N HIS A 81 21.08 -19.35 -0.34
CA HIS A 81 20.54 -20.15 -1.43
C HIS A 81 21.14 -21.56 -1.43
N LEU A 82 20.30 -22.55 -1.17
CA LEU A 82 20.65 -23.95 -1.41
C LEU A 82 20.50 -24.27 -2.90
N LEU A 83 21.54 -24.80 -3.50
CA LEU A 83 21.61 -25.27 -4.87
C LEU A 83 21.74 -26.80 -4.87
N PRO A 84 20.64 -27.56 -5.05
CA PRO A 84 20.71 -29.02 -5.19
C PRO A 84 21.54 -29.39 -6.41
N ASP A 85 22.49 -30.34 -6.27
CA ASP A 85 23.42 -30.72 -7.33
C ASP A 85 24.11 -29.52 -8.02
N ALA A 86 24.32 -28.41 -7.25
CA ALA A 86 24.89 -27.14 -7.74
C ALA A 86 24.05 -26.42 -8.83
N HIS A 87 22.75 -26.70 -8.92
CA HIS A 87 21.84 -26.08 -9.90
C HIS A 87 20.80 -25.21 -9.20
N ALA A 88 20.60 -23.97 -9.71
CA ALA A 88 19.52 -23.08 -9.31
C ALA A 88 18.29 -23.28 -10.21
N SER A 89 17.10 -23.27 -9.62
CA SER A 89 15.85 -23.11 -10.39
C SER A 89 15.62 -21.63 -10.72
N ALA A 90 14.70 -21.35 -11.66
CA ALA A 90 14.30 -19.98 -11.94
C ALA A 90 13.71 -19.30 -10.69
N ASN A 91 13.97 -18.01 -10.53
CA ASN A 91 13.30 -17.21 -9.51
C ASN A 91 11.79 -17.15 -9.76
N THR A 92 11.03 -17.09 -8.69
CA THR A 92 9.59 -16.85 -8.78
C THR A 92 9.31 -15.37 -9.11
N LEU A 93 8.03 -15.04 -9.33
CA LEU A 93 7.60 -13.65 -9.55
C LEU A 93 7.73 -12.75 -8.30
N VAL A 94 8.08 -13.30 -7.14
CA VAL A 94 8.38 -12.52 -5.93
C VAL A 94 9.59 -11.63 -6.13
N LEU A 95 10.63 -12.15 -6.76
CA LEU A 95 11.85 -11.41 -7.03
C LEU A 95 11.77 -10.63 -8.35
N ASP A 96 12.31 -9.43 -8.34
CA ASP A 96 12.45 -8.65 -9.56
C ASP A 96 13.52 -9.29 -10.47
N PRO A 97 13.19 -9.69 -11.72
CA PRO A 97 14.18 -10.23 -12.64
C PRO A 97 15.31 -9.22 -12.98
N HIS A 98 15.10 -7.93 -12.71
CA HIS A 98 16.06 -6.85 -12.93
C HIS A 98 16.65 -6.29 -11.62
N MET A 99 16.47 -7.01 -10.48
CA MET A 99 16.98 -6.54 -9.20
C MET A 99 18.50 -6.25 -9.27
N PRO A 100 18.94 -5.07 -8.80
CA PRO A 100 20.33 -4.68 -8.92
C PRO A 100 21.21 -5.42 -7.90
N PHE A 101 22.18 -6.19 -8.36
CA PHE A 101 23.22 -6.74 -7.48
C PHE A 101 24.22 -5.64 -7.10
N MET A 102 24.23 -5.22 -5.84
CA MET A 102 25.01 -4.08 -5.36
C MET A 102 26.49 -4.40 -5.12
N HIS A 103 26.92 -5.66 -5.29
CA HIS A 103 28.31 -6.12 -5.18
C HIS A 103 29.02 -5.71 -3.87
N PHE A 104 28.34 -5.83 -2.72
CA PHE A 104 28.97 -5.51 -1.44
C PHE A 104 29.97 -6.59 -1.01
N ALA A 105 31.20 -6.17 -0.70
CA ALA A 105 32.25 -7.06 -0.23
C ALA A 105 32.42 -6.92 1.30
N PRO A 106 32.02 -7.95 2.10
CA PRO A 106 32.16 -7.92 3.55
C PRO A 106 33.63 -8.06 3.97
N GLN A 107 33.98 -7.64 5.20
CA GLN A 107 35.22 -8.04 5.81
C GLN A 107 35.12 -9.49 6.27
N VAL A 108 36.10 -10.33 5.93
CA VAL A 108 36.11 -11.76 6.23
C VAL A 108 37.20 -12.10 7.22
N ARG A 109 36.85 -12.87 8.25
CA ARG A 109 37.78 -13.52 9.19
C ARG A 109 37.43 -15.00 9.29
N SER A 110 38.41 -15.87 9.22
CA SER A 110 38.28 -17.30 9.51
C SER A 110 39.27 -17.69 10.59
N ASP A 111 38.91 -18.66 11.42
CA ASP A 111 39.78 -19.18 12.48
C ASP A 111 40.15 -20.65 12.21
N ALA A 112 41.03 -21.17 13.07
CA ALA A 112 41.51 -22.55 13.00
C ALA A 112 40.42 -23.61 13.34
N ALA A 113 39.29 -23.20 13.93
CA ALA A 113 38.15 -24.06 14.24
C ALA A 113 37.18 -24.20 13.06
N GLY A 114 37.49 -23.58 11.90
CA GLY A 114 36.63 -23.60 10.69
C GLY A 114 35.44 -22.65 10.75
N GLU A 115 35.45 -21.66 11.64
CA GLU A 115 34.43 -20.63 11.70
C GLU A 115 34.67 -19.54 10.66
N VAL A 116 33.62 -19.07 10.03
CA VAL A 116 33.65 -17.90 9.13
C VAL A 116 32.84 -16.77 9.74
N LEU A 117 33.47 -15.63 9.98
CA LEU A 117 32.82 -14.39 10.35
C LEU A 117 32.96 -13.38 9.22
N GLN A 118 31.82 -12.89 8.74
CA GLN A 118 31.75 -11.80 7.77
C GLN A 118 31.04 -10.60 8.39
N THR A 119 31.53 -9.39 8.14
CA THR A 119 31.00 -8.16 8.73
C THR A 119 30.81 -7.06 7.70
N SER A 120 29.76 -6.27 7.87
CA SER A 120 29.46 -5.01 7.21
C SER A 120 29.23 -3.91 8.24
N PRO A 121 29.02 -2.64 7.83
CA PRO A 121 28.56 -1.58 8.74
C PRO A 121 27.18 -1.83 9.37
N ALA A 122 26.35 -2.70 8.79
CA ALA A 122 24.96 -2.92 9.21
C ALA A 122 24.71 -4.31 9.82
N MET A 123 25.56 -5.31 9.51
CA MET A 123 25.27 -6.69 9.87
C MET A 123 26.55 -7.51 10.06
N GLN A 124 26.49 -8.52 10.94
CA GLN A 124 27.51 -9.54 11.11
C GLN A 124 26.91 -10.91 10.86
N VAL A 125 27.58 -11.73 10.06
CA VAL A 125 27.18 -13.10 9.71
C VAL A 125 28.27 -14.06 10.19
N ARG A 126 27.92 -15.00 11.06
CA ARG A 126 28.86 -15.99 11.59
C ARG A 126 28.35 -17.39 11.29
N TRP A 127 29.15 -18.18 10.59
CA TRP A 127 28.93 -19.60 10.41
C TRP A 127 29.90 -20.40 11.26
N GLN A 128 29.39 -21.46 11.91
CA GLN A 128 30.14 -22.36 12.76
C GLN A 128 30.02 -23.79 12.22
N GLN A 129 31.18 -24.40 11.87
CA GLN A 129 31.22 -25.77 11.38
C GLN A 129 30.70 -26.77 12.43
N ALA A 130 30.97 -26.54 13.71
CA ALA A 130 30.40 -27.33 14.77
C ALA A 130 28.89 -27.11 14.89
N GLY A 131 28.11 -28.09 14.39
CA GLY A 131 26.66 -28.03 14.38
C GLY A 131 26.04 -27.33 13.19
N ASP A 132 26.83 -26.94 12.18
CA ASP A 132 26.38 -26.31 10.93
C ASP A 132 25.43 -25.12 11.16
N ARG A 133 25.85 -24.20 12.04
CA ARG A 133 25.03 -23.08 12.54
C ARG A 133 25.37 -21.76 11.87
N LEU A 134 24.34 -21.05 11.44
CA LEU A 134 24.46 -19.68 10.96
C LEU A 134 23.84 -18.73 12.00
N SER A 135 24.53 -17.66 12.39
CA SER A 135 23.99 -16.57 13.19
C SER A 135 24.12 -15.24 12.47
N ILE A 136 23.01 -14.49 12.46
CA ILE A 136 22.92 -13.17 11.87
C ILE A 136 22.70 -12.19 13.01
N ARG A 137 23.53 -11.13 13.05
CA ARG A 137 23.61 -10.16 14.13
C ARG A 137 23.53 -8.74 13.57
N ASP A 138 23.11 -7.81 14.41
CA ASP A 138 23.22 -6.39 14.09
C ASP A 138 24.70 -5.90 14.06
N ALA A 139 24.90 -4.62 13.74
CA ALA A 139 26.21 -3.99 13.72
C ALA A 139 26.90 -4.01 15.11
N GLN A 140 26.11 -4.04 16.19
CA GLN A 140 26.58 -4.05 17.57
C GLN A 140 26.91 -5.47 18.06
N GLY A 141 26.58 -6.51 17.29
CA GLY A 141 26.83 -7.91 17.60
C GLY A 141 25.71 -8.62 18.36
N HIS A 142 24.54 -8.00 18.56
CA HIS A 142 23.37 -8.67 19.12
C HIS A 142 22.79 -9.65 18.09
N THR A 143 22.50 -10.87 18.54
CA THR A 143 21.94 -11.90 17.64
C THR A 143 20.48 -11.56 17.32
N LEU A 144 20.18 -11.41 16.03
CA LEU A 144 18.84 -11.18 15.49
C LEU A 144 18.18 -12.51 15.11
N LEU A 145 18.87 -13.32 14.30
CA LEU A 145 18.39 -14.61 13.82
C LEU A 145 19.48 -15.67 13.88
N ARG A 146 19.07 -16.93 14.05
CA ARG A 146 19.92 -18.11 13.88
C ARG A 146 19.27 -19.10 12.96
N VAL A 147 20.07 -19.82 12.20
CA VAL A 147 19.73 -21.06 11.53
C VAL A 147 20.51 -22.14 12.25
N ASP A 148 19.85 -22.93 13.11
CA ASP A 148 20.50 -23.92 13.95
C ASP A 148 20.82 -25.25 13.20
N ASP A 149 20.24 -25.42 12.01
CA ASP A 149 20.45 -26.58 11.15
C ASP A 149 20.30 -26.18 9.67
N LEU A 150 21.41 -25.88 9.01
CA LEU A 150 21.44 -25.59 7.59
C LEU A 150 21.10 -26.82 6.72
N ALA A 151 21.26 -28.05 7.27
CA ALA A 151 20.88 -29.27 6.54
C ALA A 151 19.36 -29.33 6.29
N ALA A 152 18.54 -28.67 7.10
CA ALA A 152 17.09 -28.58 6.91
C ALA A 152 16.69 -27.96 5.56
N LEU A 153 17.56 -27.11 4.97
CA LEU A 153 17.31 -26.51 3.66
C LEU A 153 17.18 -27.58 2.56
N ARG A 154 17.88 -28.74 2.69
CA ARG A 154 17.80 -29.86 1.76
C ARG A 154 16.46 -30.59 1.78
N ASP A 155 15.73 -30.44 2.88
CA ASP A 155 14.37 -30.98 3.04
C ASP A 155 13.30 -29.98 2.58
N GLY A 156 13.68 -28.88 1.92
CA GLY A 156 12.77 -27.81 1.50
C GLY A 156 12.20 -27.04 2.71
N ARG A 157 12.95 -26.97 3.82
CA ARG A 157 12.53 -26.32 5.06
C ARG A 157 13.53 -25.24 5.49
N ILE A 158 13.03 -24.04 5.81
CA ILE A 158 13.82 -22.99 6.44
C ILE A 158 13.47 -22.98 7.92
N ALA A 159 14.44 -23.29 8.79
CA ALA A 159 14.27 -23.32 10.24
C ALA A 159 15.08 -22.18 10.88
N LEU A 160 14.39 -21.14 11.32
CA LEU A 160 14.98 -19.96 11.95
C LEU A 160 14.63 -19.92 13.43
N GLN A 161 15.49 -19.26 14.20
CA GLN A 161 15.27 -18.95 15.61
C GLN A 161 15.53 -17.45 15.83
N SER A 162 14.51 -16.74 16.30
CA SER A 162 14.57 -15.35 16.77
C SER A 162 14.45 -15.30 18.29
N ASN A 163 14.47 -14.10 18.87
CA ASN A 163 14.12 -13.92 20.26
C ASN A 163 12.62 -14.19 20.46
N PRO A 164 12.20 -15.01 21.46
CA PRO A 164 10.78 -15.27 21.73
C PRO A 164 9.92 -14.02 22.02
N ALA A 165 10.55 -12.91 22.40
CA ALA A 165 9.88 -11.62 22.64
C ALA A 165 9.72 -10.74 21.39
N ASP A 166 10.26 -11.16 20.24
CA ASP A 166 10.14 -10.41 18.99
C ASP A 166 8.69 -10.36 18.52
N ALA A 167 8.24 -9.17 18.15
CA ALA A 167 6.97 -8.97 17.48
C ALA A 167 7.15 -9.25 15.99
N LEU A 168 6.35 -10.15 15.44
CA LEU A 168 6.42 -10.60 14.05
C LEU A 168 5.26 -10.06 13.23
N TYR A 169 5.53 -9.61 11.99
CA TYR A 169 4.59 -8.99 11.06
C TYR A 169 4.77 -9.53 9.64
N GLY A 170 3.83 -9.24 8.74
CA GLY A 170 3.93 -9.62 7.33
C GLY A 170 3.13 -10.87 6.99
N LEU A 171 3.61 -11.72 6.08
CA LEU A 171 3.01 -12.95 5.54
C LEU A 171 1.73 -12.76 4.71
N GLY A 172 1.18 -11.58 4.65
CA GLY A 172 -0.07 -11.25 3.99
C GLY A 172 -1.10 -10.65 4.94
N GLY A 173 -2.31 -10.51 4.43
CA GLY A 173 -3.42 -9.90 5.16
C GLY A 173 -4.50 -10.90 5.55
N TYR A 174 -5.65 -10.35 5.91
CA TYR A 174 -6.84 -11.10 6.28
C TYR A 174 -7.95 -10.88 5.25
N SER A 175 -8.67 -11.94 4.90
CA SER A 175 -9.84 -11.83 4.04
C SER A 175 -11.08 -11.39 4.83
N LYS A 176 -12.11 -10.95 4.10
CA LYS A 176 -13.44 -10.67 4.65
C LYS A 176 -13.99 -11.82 5.50
N SER A 177 -13.65 -13.05 5.15
CA SER A 177 -14.16 -14.28 5.77
C SER A 177 -13.28 -14.83 6.90
N ASP A 178 -12.19 -14.17 7.27
CA ASP A 178 -11.34 -14.60 8.38
C ASP A 178 -11.63 -13.78 9.65
N PRO A 179 -12.54 -14.26 10.55
CA PRO A 179 -12.88 -13.55 11.77
C PRO A 179 -11.85 -13.76 12.90
N SER A 180 -10.86 -14.63 12.71
CA SER A 180 -9.89 -14.99 13.76
C SER A 180 -8.71 -14.03 13.82
N ALA A 181 -8.59 -13.14 12.85
CA ALA A 181 -7.52 -12.17 12.79
C ALA A 181 -7.71 -11.07 13.85
N ALA A 182 -6.77 -10.93 14.72
CA ALA A 182 -6.79 -9.95 15.81
C ALA A 182 -5.50 -9.12 15.82
N GLY A 183 -5.45 -8.10 14.94
CA GLY A 183 -4.33 -7.18 14.85
C GLY A 183 -3.21 -7.62 13.89
N LEU A 184 -2.04 -7.02 14.03
CA LEU A 184 -0.94 -7.14 13.06
C LEU A 184 0.06 -8.24 13.40
N LEU A 185 0.08 -8.71 14.65
CA LEU A 185 1.05 -9.71 15.11
C LEU A 185 0.80 -11.08 14.47
N ARG A 186 1.88 -11.72 14.05
CA ARG A 186 1.88 -13.07 13.47
C ARG A 186 2.39 -14.10 14.48
N ALA A 187 1.63 -15.18 14.65
CA ALA A 187 1.97 -16.29 15.53
C ALA A 187 1.25 -17.57 15.08
N GLY A 188 1.66 -18.73 15.59
CA GLY A 188 1.05 -20.02 15.27
C GLY A 188 1.32 -20.45 13.83
N GLN A 189 0.33 -21.07 13.21
CA GLN A 189 0.43 -21.55 11.83
C GLN A 189 -0.18 -20.54 10.86
N TRP A 190 0.54 -20.24 9.79
CA TRP A 190 0.13 -19.33 8.73
C TRP A 190 0.34 -19.96 7.36
N THR A 191 -0.61 -19.79 6.46
CA THR A 191 -0.45 -20.17 5.05
C THR A 191 -0.23 -18.91 4.23
N VAL A 192 0.92 -18.83 3.58
CA VAL A 192 1.26 -17.74 2.65
C VAL A 192 0.63 -18.07 1.30
N LYS A 193 -0.33 -17.31 0.88
CA LYS A 193 -0.99 -17.41 -0.43
C LYS A 193 -1.75 -16.12 -0.70
N ALA A 194 -2.00 -15.81 -1.95
CA ALA A 194 -3.06 -14.90 -2.32
C ALA A 194 -4.42 -15.53 -1.99
N GLY A 195 -5.41 -14.73 -1.74
CA GLY A 195 -6.73 -15.24 -1.37
C GLY A 195 -7.84 -14.40 -1.96
N MET A 196 -9.07 -14.85 -1.79
CA MET A 196 -10.23 -14.15 -2.31
C MET A 196 -10.52 -12.85 -1.54
N GLN A 197 -11.16 -11.90 -2.22
CA GLN A 197 -11.76 -10.72 -1.59
C GLN A 197 -10.74 -9.84 -0.85
N GLY A 198 -9.64 -9.50 -1.53
CA GLY A 198 -8.64 -8.57 -1.03
C GLY A 198 -7.69 -9.15 0.01
N HIS A 199 -7.43 -10.45 -0.02
CA HIS A 199 -6.47 -11.11 0.85
C HIS A 199 -5.07 -11.11 0.19
N PRO A 200 -4.13 -10.25 0.60
CA PRO A 200 -2.77 -10.27 0.07
C PRO A 200 -1.96 -11.44 0.59
N GLY A 201 -1.11 -12.01 -0.27
CA GLY A 201 -0.09 -12.99 0.09
C GLY A 201 1.31 -12.42 -0.07
N ALA A 202 2.20 -12.66 0.90
CA ALA A 202 3.59 -12.24 0.81
C ALA A 202 4.51 -13.21 1.56
N PRO A 203 5.50 -13.81 0.91
CA PRO A 203 6.51 -14.62 1.61
C PRO A 203 7.55 -13.73 2.29
N TRP A 204 7.08 -12.70 3.00
CA TRP A 204 7.80 -11.67 3.72
C TRP A 204 7.39 -11.66 5.18
N LEU A 205 8.33 -11.95 6.08
CA LEU A 205 8.16 -11.89 7.53
C LEU A 205 9.18 -10.91 8.09
N TRP A 206 8.75 -9.95 8.92
CA TRP A 206 9.64 -8.99 9.53
C TRP A 206 9.33 -8.77 11.02
N SER A 207 10.30 -8.18 11.73
CA SER A 207 10.19 -7.85 13.14
C SER A 207 10.63 -6.42 13.42
N SER A 208 9.94 -5.74 14.34
CA SER A 208 10.37 -4.46 14.90
C SER A 208 11.71 -4.55 15.64
N ALA A 209 12.20 -5.76 15.92
CA ALA A 209 13.55 -5.99 16.45
C ALA A 209 14.69 -5.75 15.45
N GLY A 210 14.37 -5.36 14.19
CA GLY A 210 15.35 -4.93 13.20
C GLY A 210 15.81 -6.03 12.24
N TRP A 211 14.95 -6.96 11.88
CA TRP A 211 15.23 -7.98 10.87
C TRP A 211 13.98 -8.32 10.02
N GLY A 212 14.22 -8.77 8.81
CA GLY A 212 13.20 -9.29 7.92
C GLY A 212 13.72 -10.46 7.08
N VAL A 213 12.83 -11.38 6.70
CA VAL A 213 13.12 -12.55 5.87
C VAL A 213 12.18 -12.57 4.67
N LEU A 214 12.73 -12.52 3.47
CA LEU A 214 12.02 -12.72 2.22
C LEU A 214 12.37 -14.08 1.66
N VAL A 215 11.36 -14.91 1.37
CA VAL A 215 11.54 -16.24 0.77
C VAL A 215 11.09 -16.20 -0.69
N ASP A 216 11.91 -16.71 -1.61
CA ASP A 216 11.57 -16.83 -3.03
C ASP A 216 10.66 -18.05 -3.26
N THR A 217 9.36 -17.87 -3.04
CA THR A 217 8.36 -18.94 -3.16
C THR A 217 6.98 -18.38 -3.53
N LEU A 218 6.21 -19.13 -4.30
CA LEU A 218 4.77 -18.90 -4.52
C LEU A 218 4.00 -19.86 -3.61
N GLY A 219 3.59 -19.37 -2.45
CA GLY A 219 2.98 -20.19 -1.41
C GLY A 219 3.97 -20.84 -0.45
N ALA A 220 3.57 -20.93 0.80
CA ALA A 220 4.31 -21.62 1.87
C ALA A 220 3.40 -21.90 3.08
N GLN A 221 3.87 -22.74 4.00
CA GLN A 221 3.34 -22.81 5.37
C GLN A 221 4.43 -22.34 6.34
N VAL A 222 4.04 -21.46 7.26
CA VAL A 222 4.92 -20.90 8.28
C VAL A 222 4.38 -21.25 9.66
N GLN A 223 5.20 -21.91 10.47
CA GLN A 223 4.88 -22.20 11.87
C GLN A 223 5.76 -21.35 12.77
N MET A 224 5.15 -20.53 13.62
CA MET A 224 5.82 -19.63 14.55
C MET A 224 5.45 -19.98 16.00
N HIS A 225 6.46 -20.30 16.83
CA HIS A 225 6.24 -20.61 18.24
C HIS A 225 7.51 -20.37 19.07
N ALA A 226 7.40 -19.57 20.12
CA ALA A 226 8.48 -19.32 21.09
C ALA A 226 9.84 -18.96 20.43
N GLY A 227 9.82 -18.13 19.41
CA GLY A 227 11.00 -17.70 18.62
C GLY A 227 11.38 -18.66 17.48
N ALA A 228 10.90 -19.90 17.46
CA ALA A 228 11.09 -20.79 16.32
C ALA A 228 10.18 -20.41 15.17
N ILE A 229 10.75 -20.32 13.96
CA ILE A 229 10.06 -19.95 12.72
C ILE A 229 10.42 -20.98 11.67
N ASN A 230 9.45 -21.80 11.26
CA ASN A 230 9.65 -22.87 10.29
C ASN A 230 8.82 -22.63 9.04
N TRP A 231 9.50 -22.47 7.89
CA TRP A 231 8.89 -22.42 6.57
C TRP A 231 8.93 -23.80 5.93
N THR A 232 7.82 -24.23 5.36
CA THR A 232 7.66 -25.52 4.69
C THR A 232 6.73 -25.38 3.49
N ARG A 233 6.64 -26.42 2.65
CA ARG A 233 5.81 -26.43 1.43
C ARG A 233 6.17 -25.28 0.48
N LEU A 234 7.45 -25.04 0.31
CA LEU A 234 7.96 -24.07 -0.65
C LEU A 234 7.66 -24.56 -2.09
N SER A 235 7.41 -23.62 -3.00
CA SER A 235 7.05 -23.94 -4.40
C SER A 235 8.24 -24.33 -5.28
N LYS A 236 9.48 -24.15 -4.80
CA LYS A 236 10.71 -24.43 -5.54
C LYS A 236 11.46 -25.64 -4.97
N PRO A 237 12.21 -26.38 -5.80
CA PRO A 237 13.07 -27.47 -5.34
C PRO A 237 14.31 -26.99 -4.57
N ASP A 238 14.84 -25.81 -4.90
CA ASP A 238 15.91 -25.11 -4.18
C ASP A 238 15.34 -24.16 -3.12
N THR A 239 15.97 -24.13 -1.97
CA THR A 239 15.57 -23.25 -0.88
C THR A 239 16.31 -21.92 -1.00
N HIS A 240 15.62 -20.84 -1.27
CA HIS A 240 16.18 -19.53 -1.54
C HIS A 240 15.49 -18.45 -0.70
N PHE A 241 16.26 -17.74 0.12
CA PHE A 241 15.74 -16.64 0.95
C PHE A 241 16.78 -15.56 1.21
N PHE A 242 16.29 -14.40 1.61
CA PHE A 242 17.10 -13.24 1.96
C PHE A 242 16.83 -12.82 3.40
N VAL A 243 17.88 -12.38 4.10
CA VAL A 243 17.77 -11.73 5.40
C VAL A 243 18.15 -10.27 5.25
N ILE A 244 17.30 -9.37 5.71
CA ILE A 244 17.50 -7.92 5.68
C ILE A 244 17.57 -7.44 7.13
N THR A 245 18.49 -6.52 7.44
CA THR A 245 18.63 -5.96 8.79
C THR A 245 18.52 -4.44 8.80
N GLY A 246 18.05 -3.88 9.92
CA GLY A 246 17.89 -2.44 10.13
C GLY A 246 16.52 -2.05 10.70
N ALA A 247 16.28 -0.75 10.86
CA ALA A 247 14.97 -0.21 11.21
C ALA A 247 13.93 -0.52 10.11
N PRO A 248 12.62 -0.46 10.39
CA PRO A 248 11.58 -0.81 9.42
C PRO A 248 11.75 -0.15 8.04
N ASP A 249 12.09 1.12 7.98
CA ASP A 249 12.35 1.79 6.68
C ASP A 249 13.47 1.12 5.88
N ALA A 250 14.53 0.67 6.54
CA ALA A 250 15.63 -0.06 5.88
C ALA A 250 15.22 -1.49 5.47
N LEU A 251 14.32 -2.14 6.24
CA LEU A 251 13.77 -3.44 5.91
C LEU A 251 12.93 -3.36 4.63
N PHE A 252 12.02 -2.39 4.53
CA PHE A 252 11.17 -2.20 3.37
C PHE A 252 11.95 -1.67 2.14
N ALA A 253 12.98 -0.86 2.34
CA ALA A 253 13.89 -0.49 1.25
C ALA A 253 14.65 -1.71 0.68
N GLY A 254 15.06 -2.64 1.55
CA GLY A 254 15.64 -3.91 1.15
C GLY A 254 14.63 -4.80 0.42
N LEU A 255 13.39 -4.90 0.94
CA LEU A 255 12.30 -5.62 0.29
C LEU A 255 12.05 -5.08 -1.13
N ARG A 256 11.90 -3.75 -1.27
CA ARG A 256 11.77 -3.09 -2.58
C ARG A 256 12.94 -3.40 -3.51
N THR A 257 14.16 -3.42 -3.00
CA THR A 257 15.34 -3.74 -3.82
C THR A 257 15.28 -5.15 -4.41
N LEU A 258 14.75 -6.11 -3.66
CA LEU A 258 14.65 -7.51 -4.08
C LEU A 258 13.39 -7.80 -4.90
N SER A 259 12.24 -7.26 -4.48
CA SER A 259 10.94 -7.54 -5.11
C SER A 259 10.53 -6.50 -6.17
N GLY A 260 11.30 -5.43 -6.33
CA GLY A 260 11.10 -4.37 -7.32
C GLY A 260 10.27 -3.19 -6.82
N ALA A 261 10.50 -2.03 -7.42
CA ALA A 261 9.85 -0.79 -7.09
C ALA A 261 8.44 -0.69 -7.69
N ALA A 262 7.49 -0.13 -6.94
CA ALA A 262 6.23 0.34 -7.50
C ALA A 262 6.48 1.56 -8.40
N PRO A 263 5.99 1.60 -9.66
CA PRO A 263 6.05 2.81 -10.47
C PRO A 263 5.07 3.85 -9.94
N LEU A 264 5.36 5.13 -10.19
CA LEU A 264 4.42 6.19 -9.81
C LEU A 264 3.12 6.09 -10.62
N PHE A 265 2.00 6.12 -9.94
CA PHE A 265 0.69 6.25 -10.56
C PHE A 265 0.50 7.63 -11.23
N PRO A 266 -0.46 7.79 -12.16
CA PRO A 266 -0.87 9.10 -12.62
C PRO A 266 -1.40 9.91 -11.43
N LYS A 267 -1.01 11.18 -11.34
CA LYS A 267 -1.28 12.04 -10.16
C LYS A 267 -2.77 12.17 -9.85
N TRP A 268 -3.65 12.08 -10.85
CA TRP A 268 -5.10 12.12 -10.67
C TRP A 268 -5.64 10.98 -9.81
N SER A 269 -4.99 9.80 -9.81
CA SER A 269 -5.45 8.64 -9.02
C SER A 269 -5.30 8.82 -7.49
N LEU A 270 -4.57 9.86 -7.06
CA LEU A 270 -4.46 10.24 -5.64
C LEU A 270 -5.63 11.08 -5.14
N GLY A 271 -6.47 11.60 -6.06
CA GLY A 271 -7.71 12.27 -5.78
C GLY A 271 -8.86 11.30 -5.49
N PHE A 272 -10.08 11.81 -5.56
CA PHE A 272 -11.28 11.03 -5.25
C PHE A 272 -11.80 10.28 -6.49
N ILE A 273 -12.14 9.02 -6.30
CA ILE A 273 -12.69 8.11 -7.31
C ILE A 273 -14.11 7.74 -6.92
N ASN A 274 -15.10 8.12 -7.71
CA ASN A 274 -16.47 7.60 -7.58
C ASN A 274 -16.64 6.38 -8.46
N SER A 275 -17.10 5.27 -7.92
CA SER A 275 -17.41 4.07 -8.68
C SER A 275 -18.90 3.78 -8.61
N GLN A 276 -19.48 3.26 -9.69
CA GLN A 276 -20.91 2.92 -9.72
C GLN A 276 -21.23 1.79 -10.69
N TRP A 277 -22.09 0.89 -10.24
CA TRP A 277 -22.77 -0.12 -11.03
C TRP A 277 -24.20 0.32 -11.34
N GLY A 278 -24.76 -0.08 -12.49
CA GLY A 278 -26.10 0.33 -12.92
C GLY A 278 -26.15 1.76 -13.44
N ILE A 279 -25.30 2.12 -14.42
CA ILE A 279 -25.16 3.48 -14.96
C ILE A 279 -25.11 3.51 -16.48
N ASP A 280 -25.58 4.62 -17.06
CA ASP A 280 -25.39 4.96 -18.48
C ASP A 280 -24.63 6.29 -18.66
N GLN A 281 -24.28 6.62 -19.89
CA GLN A 281 -23.57 7.86 -20.23
C GLN A 281 -24.31 9.13 -19.77
N ARG A 282 -25.63 9.17 -19.85
CA ARG A 282 -26.43 10.33 -19.46
C ARG A 282 -26.36 10.56 -17.94
N GLU A 283 -26.53 9.49 -17.15
CA GLU A 283 -26.41 9.55 -15.69
C GLU A 283 -24.99 9.90 -15.26
N LEU A 284 -23.97 9.27 -15.87
CA LEU A 284 -22.57 9.59 -15.62
C LEU A 284 -22.29 11.10 -15.78
N LEU A 285 -22.66 11.66 -16.95
CA LEU A 285 -22.44 13.09 -17.20
C LEU A 285 -23.26 13.99 -16.27
N HIS A 286 -24.47 13.57 -15.87
CA HIS A 286 -25.27 14.28 -14.88
C HIS A 286 -24.58 14.31 -13.51
N ILE A 287 -24.10 13.17 -13.03
CA ILE A 287 -23.40 13.05 -11.74
C ILE A 287 -22.12 13.90 -11.75
N VAL A 288 -21.28 13.77 -12.78
CA VAL A 288 -20.04 14.55 -12.90
C VAL A 288 -20.30 16.07 -12.89
N ARG A 289 -21.29 16.52 -13.65
CA ARG A 289 -21.67 17.95 -13.65
C ARG A 289 -22.21 18.41 -12.30
N LYS A 290 -22.88 17.52 -11.56
CA LYS A 290 -23.35 17.84 -10.20
C LYS A 290 -22.19 17.96 -9.20
N TYR A 291 -21.16 17.11 -9.28
CA TYR A 291 -19.92 17.31 -8.50
C TYR A 291 -19.33 18.70 -8.75
N ARG A 292 -19.22 19.14 -10.01
CA ARG A 292 -18.71 20.47 -10.39
C ARG A 292 -19.62 21.61 -9.90
N ALA A 293 -20.94 21.45 -10.06
CA ALA A 293 -21.91 22.47 -9.60
C ALA A 293 -21.93 22.67 -8.08
N LEU A 294 -21.47 21.69 -7.32
CA LEU A 294 -21.39 21.72 -5.86
C LEU A 294 -19.96 21.98 -5.34
N ASP A 295 -19.00 22.27 -6.21
CA ASP A 295 -17.57 22.45 -5.88
C ASP A 295 -17.01 21.27 -5.05
N ILE A 296 -17.47 20.04 -5.36
CA ILE A 296 -17.01 18.81 -4.70
C ILE A 296 -15.91 18.18 -5.57
N PRO A 297 -14.74 17.88 -5.00
CA PRO A 297 -13.63 17.28 -5.73
C PRO A 297 -13.97 15.89 -6.30
N LEU A 298 -13.52 15.64 -7.55
CA LEU A 298 -13.64 14.35 -8.25
C LEU A 298 -12.60 14.26 -9.36
N ASP A 299 -11.76 13.25 -9.37
CA ASP A 299 -10.76 13.00 -10.42
C ASP A 299 -11.12 11.89 -11.37
N ALA A 300 -11.77 10.85 -10.88
CA ALA A 300 -12.10 9.72 -11.74
C ALA A 300 -13.48 9.13 -11.43
N PHE A 301 -14.03 8.48 -12.45
CA PHE A 301 -15.23 7.67 -12.31
C PHE A 301 -14.95 6.24 -12.78
N ALA A 302 -15.15 5.26 -11.88
CA ALA A 302 -14.97 3.86 -12.19
C ALA A 302 -16.32 3.25 -12.62
N LEU A 303 -16.31 2.64 -13.79
CA LEU A 303 -17.46 1.99 -14.41
C LEU A 303 -17.37 0.48 -14.19
N ASP A 304 -18.42 -0.07 -13.62
CA ASP A 304 -18.61 -1.51 -13.48
C ASP A 304 -19.04 -2.11 -14.85
N PHE A 305 -19.60 -3.30 -14.89
CA PHE A 305 -19.96 -4.05 -16.10
C PHE A 305 -20.63 -3.23 -17.22
N ASP A 306 -21.32 -2.14 -16.88
CA ASP A 306 -22.13 -1.36 -17.80
C ASP A 306 -21.42 -0.83 -19.02
N TRP A 307 -20.09 -0.56 -18.90
CA TRP A 307 -19.33 0.04 -19.98
C TRP A 307 -18.96 -0.93 -21.09
N LYS A 308 -18.91 -2.25 -20.77
CA LYS A 308 -18.51 -3.30 -21.71
C LYS A 308 -19.70 -3.71 -22.59
N ALA A 309 -19.45 -4.05 -23.82
CA ALA A 309 -20.43 -4.72 -24.67
C ALA A 309 -20.94 -5.98 -23.93
N TRP A 310 -22.22 -6.31 -24.07
CA TRP A 310 -22.97 -7.31 -23.32
C TRP A 310 -23.35 -6.88 -21.88
N GLY A 311 -22.69 -5.86 -21.31
CA GLY A 311 -23.12 -5.16 -20.10
C GLY A 311 -23.20 -5.99 -18.85
N GLN A 312 -24.06 -5.56 -17.92
CA GLN A 312 -24.20 -6.13 -16.58
C GLN A 312 -24.75 -7.57 -16.50
N ASN A 313 -25.27 -8.12 -17.58
CA ASN A 313 -25.86 -9.45 -17.65
C ASN A 313 -24.92 -10.49 -18.30
N ASP A 314 -23.69 -10.11 -18.58
CA ASP A 314 -22.65 -10.98 -19.15
C ASP A 314 -21.27 -10.38 -18.92
N TYR A 315 -20.19 -11.19 -18.95
CA TYR A 315 -18.82 -10.69 -18.73
C TYR A 315 -18.27 -9.88 -19.89
N GLY A 316 -19.02 -9.74 -20.97
CA GLY A 316 -18.76 -8.80 -22.04
C GLY A 316 -17.49 -9.04 -22.83
N GLU A 317 -17.18 -8.06 -23.65
CA GLU A 317 -15.98 -7.98 -24.47
C GLU A 317 -15.13 -6.76 -24.07
N PHE A 318 -13.99 -6.59 -24.77
CA PHE A 318 -13.08 -5.44 -24.56
C PHE A 318 -13.54 -4.18 -25.32
N ARG A 319 -14.83 -4.07 -25.63
CA ARG A 319 -15.45 -3.00 -26.41
C ARG A 319 -16.49 -2.25 -25.61
N TRP A 320 -16.74 -1.01 -26.01
CA TRP A 320 -17.80 -0.20 -25.43
C TRP A 320 -19.21 -0.78 -25.68
N ASN A 321 -20.03 -0.72 -24.63
CA ASN A 321 -21.47 -0.91 -24.72
C ASN A 321 -22.10 0.31 -25.38
N THR A 322 -22.32 0.24 -26.69
CA THR A 322 -22.85 1.37 -27.51
C THR A 322 -24.27 1.78 -27.16
N LYS A 323 -25.06 0.92 -26.50
CA LYS A 323 -26.40 1.25 -26.03
C LYS A 323 -26.36 2.13 -24.79
N LYS A 324 -25.49 1.81 -23.82
CA LYS A 324 -25.33 2.58 -22.57
C LYS A 324 -24.38 3.77 -22.76
N PHE A 325 -23.33 3.60 -23.54
CA PHE A 325 -22.26 4.61 -23.72
C PHE A 325 -22.05 4.88 -25.23
N PRO A 326 -23.03 5.53 -25.92
CA PRO A 326 -22.96 5.76 -27.36
C PRO A 326 -21.77 6.64 -27.81
N GLY A 327 -21.29 7.54 -26.93
CA GLY A 327 -20.11 8.37 -27.17
C GLY A 327 -18.78 7.75 -26.70
N GLY A 328 -18.80 6.49 -26.27
CA GLY A 328 -17.57 5.76 -25.89
C GLY A 328 -16.68 5.45 -27.10
N PRO A 329 -17.18 4.75 -28.13
CA PRO A 329 -16.38 4.28 -29.26
C PRO A 329 -15.73 5.39 -30.11
N ASP A 330 -16.35 6.54 -30.23
CA ASP A 330 -15.84 7.68 -31.03
C ASP A 330 -15.04 8.69 -30.18
N GLY A 331 -14.93 8.45 -28.85
CA GLY A 331 -14.24 9.33 -27.92
C GLY A 331 -14.97 10.65 -27.60
N SER A 332 -16.21 10.83 -28.05
CA SER A 332 -16.99 12.04 -27.73
C SER A 332 -17.33 12.13 -26.23
N LEU A 333 -17.52 11.00 -25.54
CA LEU A 333 -17.67 10.93 -24.09
C LEU A 333 -16.40 11.38 -23.41
N LYS A 334 -15.23 10.83 -23.82
CA LYS A 334 -13.92 11.22 -23.29
C LYS A 334 -13.71 12.73 -23.38
N LYS A 335 -13.98 13.33 -24.54
CA LYS A 335 -13.83 14.77 -24.74
C LYS A 335 -14.68 15.61 -23.77
N GLN A 336 -15.90 15.14 -23.46
CA GLN A 336 -16.77 15.81 -22.49
C GLN A 336 -16.24 15.70 -21.07
N LEU A 337 -15.71 14.50 -20.69
CA LEU A 337 -15.16 14.25 -19.36
C LEU A 337 -13.80 14.94 -19.17
N ASP A 338 -12.94 14.96 -20.18
CA ASP A 338 -11.67 15.71 -20.16
C ASP A 338 -11.92 17.21 -19.90
N ALA A 339 -12.97 17.80 -20.51
CA ALA A 339 -13.36 19.18 -20.27
C ALA A 339 -13.86 19.44 -18.84
N LEU A 340 -14.29 18.38 -18.14
CA LEU A 340 -14.69 18.39 -16.74
C LEU A 340 -13.59 17.89 -15.80
N GLY A 341 -12.40 17.52 -16.31
CA GLY A 341 -11.28 17.03 -15.54
C GLY A 341 -11.54 15.66 -14.89
N VAL A 342 -12.28 14.76 -15.55
CA VAL A 342 -12.63 13.44 -15.02
C VAL A 342 -12.11 12.33 -15.93
N HIS A 343 -11.43 11.35 -15.33
CA HIS A 343 -10.91 10.16 -15.96
C HIS A 343 -11.84 8.97 -15.77
N LEU A 344 -11.84 8.00 -16.70
CA LEU A 344 -12.61 6.77 -16.56
C LEU A 344 -11.71 5.58 -16.24
N ILE A 345 -12.16 4.78 -15.28
CA ILE A 345 -11.62 3.48 -14.93
C ILE A 345 -12.64 2.43 -15.33
N GLY A 346 -12.24 1.36 -16.00
CA GLY A 346 -13.13 0.30 -16.45
C GLY A 346 -12.82 -1.03 -15.79
N ILE A 347 -13.89 -1.73 -15.35
CA ILE A 347 -13.73 -3.09 -14.81
C ILE A 347 -13.27 -4.06 -15.91
N GLN A 348 -12.35 -4.94 -15.55
CA GLN A 348 -11.91 -6.08 -16.34
C GLN A 348 -12.02 -7.36 -15.53
N LYS A 349 -12.16 -8.48 -16.21
CA LYS A 349 -12.20 -9.81 -15.57
C LYS A 349 -11.36 -10.79 -16.37
N PRO A 350 -10.74 -11.79 -15.75
CA PRO A 350 -10.06 -12.87 -16.47
C PRO A 350 -11.06 -13.78 -17.16
N ARG A 351 -12.29 -13.83 -16.67
CA ARG A 351 -13.39 -14.63 -17.15
C ARG A 351 -14.13 -13.88 -18.26
N ILE A 352 -14.27 -14.49 -19.41
CA ILE A 352 -15.00 -13.93 -20.56
C ILE A 352 -15.99 -14.93 -21.14
N GLY A 353 -17.02 -14.43 -21.81
CA GLY A 353 -18.00 -15.28 -22.48
C GLY A 353 -17.39 -16.03 -23.65
N VAL A 354 -17.51 -17.37 -23.70
CA VAL A 354 -16.96 -18.20 -24.79
C VAL A 354 -17.59 -17.89 -26.16
N HIS A 355 -18.77 -17.28 -26.15
CA HIS A 355 -19.51 -16.88 -27.36
C HIS A 355 -19.12 -15.49 -27.90
N THR A 356 -18.33 -14.72 -27.16
CA THR A 356 -17.85 -13.42 -27.58
C THR A 356 -16.76 -13.52 -28.67
N ILE A 357 -16.43 -12.43 -29.33
CA ILE A 357 -15.35 -12.43 -30.34
C ILE A 357 -14.03 -12.82 -29.70
N GLU A 358 -13.72 -12.28 -28.52
CA GLU A 358 -12.52 -12.61 -27.76
C GLU A 358 -12.56 -14.05 -27.24
N GLY A 359 -13.72 -14.55 -26.81
CA GLY A 359 -13.89 -15.94 -26.35
C GLY A 359 -13.71 -16.97 -27.48
N GLN A 360 -14.19 -16.67 -28.67
CA GLN A 360 -13.95 -17.51 -29.85
C GLN A 360 -12.47 -17.54 -30.22
N TYR A 361 -11.81 -16.36 -30.21
CA TYR A 361 -10.35 -16.27 -30.42
C TYR A 361 -9.57 -17.06 -29.37
N ALA A 362 -9.94 -16.94 -28.09
CA ALA A 362 -9.32 -17.69 -27.01
C ALA A 362 -9.47 -19.21 -27.17
N SER A 363 -10.64 -19.67 -27.66
CA SER A 363 -10.89 -21.07 -27.95
C SER A 363 -10.05 -21.60 -29.13
N GLU A 364 -9.87 -20.79 -30.16
CA GLU A 364 -9.07 -21.13 -31.35
C GLU A 364 -7.55 -21.18 -31.04
N HIS A 365 -7.09 -20.51 -29.99
CA HIS A 365 -5.69 -20.36 -29.63
C HIS A 365 -5.29 -21.07 -28.32
N ASP A 366 -6.21 -21.81 -27.70
CA ASP A 366 -5.99 -22.51 -26.42
C ASP A 366 -5.54 -21.58 -25.30
N PHE A 367 -6.27 -20.46 -25.12
CA PHE A 367 -5.94 -19.41 -24.15
C PHE A 367 -6.66 -19.57 -22.80
N TRP A 368 -7.44 -20.63 -22.62
CA TRP A 368 -8.17 -20.90 -21.40
C TRP A 368 -7.29 -21.47 -20.28
N PHE A 369 -7.65 -21.14 -19.05
CA PHE A 369 -6.92 -21.60 -17.86
C PHE A 369 -6.94 -23.14 -17.79
N PRO A 370 -5.76 -23.81 -17.63
CA PRO A 370 -5.66 -25.26 -17.66
C PRO A 370 -6.49 -25.93 -16.56
N GLY A 371 -7.22 -26.97 -16.92
CA GLY A 371 -8.02 -27.76 -15.96
C GLY A 371 -9.38 -27.15 -15.59
N LEU A 372 -9.64 -25.88 -15.90
CA LEU A 372 -10.96 -25.28 -15.76
C LEU A 372 -11.78 -25.52 -17.03
N LYS A 373 -13.09 -25.61 -16.87
CA LYS A 373 -14.03 -25.74 -17.98
C LYS A 373 -14.97 -24.55 -18.02
N ALA A 374 -15.52 -24.30 -19.20
CA ALA A 374 -16.58 -23.34 -19.35
C ALA A 374 -17.77 -23.69 -18.43
N GLU A 375 -18.28 -22.71 -17.69
CA GLU A 375 -19.38 -22.82 -16.78
C GLU A 375 -20.41 -21.72 -17.02
N PRO A 376 -21.68 -21.91 -16.63
CA PRO A 376 -22.69 -20.86 -16.73
C PRO A 376 -22.33 -19.66 -15.83
N ASP A 377 -22.28 -18.47 -16.42
CA ASP A 377 -22.22 -17.22 -15.67
C ASP A 377 -23.44 -17.05 -14.77
N TYR A 378 -23.23 -16.55 -13.56
CA TYR A 378 -24.28 -16.44 -12.55
C TYR A 378 -25.34 -15.37 -12.87
N PHE A 379 -25.09 -14.42 -13.77
CA PHE A 379 -26.08 -13.44 -14.22
C PHE A 379 -26.75 -13.85 -15.53
N SER A 380 -25.96 -14.07 -16.58
CA SER A 380 -26.48 -14.32 -17.93
C SER A 380 -26.82 -15.78 -18.19
N HIS A 381 -26.31 -16.72 -17.35
CA HIS A 381 -26.38 -18.16 -17.54
C HIS A 381 -25.74 -18.66 -18.86
N LYS A 382 -24.99 -17.79 -19.55
CA LYS A 382 -24.21 -18.19 -20.73
C LYS A 382 -22.86 -18.75 -20.30
N LEU A 383 -22.22 -19.55 -21.16
CA LEU A 383 -20.94 -20.14 -20.85
C LEU A 383 -19.83 -19.08 -20.83
N VAL A 384 -19.08 -19.05 -19.73
CA VAL A 384 -17.89 -18.23 -19.51
C VAL A 384 -16.72 -19.11 -19.09
N GLN A 385 -15.50 -18.65 -19.31
CA GLN A 385 -14.28 -19.37 -18.90
C GLN A 385 -13.17 -18.35 -18.59
N ASP A 386 -12.25 -18.74 -17.69
CA ASP A 386 -11.10 -17.91 -17.30
C ASP A 386 -9.96 -18.05 -18.30
N LEU A 387 -9.33 -16.93 -18.63
CA LEU A 387 -8.09 -16.88 -19.41
C LEU A 387 -6.89 -17.30 -18.57
N ASP A 388 -5.90 -17.93 -19.20
CA ASP A 388 -4.63 -18.30 -18.57
C ASP A 388 -3.61 -17.17 -18.68
N PHE A 389 -3.50 -16.31 -17.64
CA PHE A 389 -2.51 -15.24 -17.66
C PHE A 389 -1.08 -15.67 -17.35
N ASP A 390 -0.83 -16.92 -16.96
CA ASP A 390 0.52 -17.47 -16.92
C ASP A 390 1.10 -17.68 -18.32
N ASN A 391 0.23 -17.83 -19.31
CA ASN A 391 0.62 -17.94 -20.71
C ASN A 391 1.05 -16.55 -21.28
N PRO A 392 2.33 -16.36 -21.67
CA PRO A 392 2.79 -15.08 -22.23
C PRO A 392 2.07 -14.67 -23.52
N ALA A 393 1.53 -15.63 -24.29
CA ALA A 393 0.74 -15.32 -25.49
C ALA A 393 -0.61 -14.69 -25.14
N VAL A 394 -1.26 -15.15 -24.06
CA VAL A 394 -2.48 -14.53 -23.50
C VAL A 394 -2.18 -13.11 -23.06
N ARG A 395 -1.09 -12.89 -22.28
CA ARG A 395 -0.70 -11.54 -21.85
C ARG A 395 -0.44 -10.59 -23.02
N ALA A 396 0.29 -11.06 -24.03
CA ALA A 396 0.56 -10.25 -25.23
C ALA A 396 -0.70 -9.92 -26.04
N TRP A 397 -1.67 -10.84 -26.06
CA TRP A 397 -2.93 -10.69 -26.79
C TRP A 397 -3.96 -9.88 -25.98
N PHE A 398 -3.96 -9.91 -24.66
CA PHE A 398 -5.00 -9.30 -23.84
C PHE A 398 -5.17 -7.81 -24.13
N PHE A 399 -4.09 -7.07 -24.31
CA PHE A 399 -4.12 -5.68 -24.75
C PHE A 399 -4.27 -5.58 -26.29
N ASN A 400 -5.26 -6.30 -26.84
CA ASN A 400 -5.54 -6.41 -28.27
C ASN A 400 -6.11 -5.09 -28.85
N PRO A 401 -6.35 -5.02 -30.19
CA PRO A 401 -6.87 -3.80 -30.82
C PRO A 401 -8.17 -3.26 -30.20
N ALA A 402 -9.05 -4.15 -29.68
CA ALA A 402 -10.32 -3.72 -29.08
C ALA A 402 -10.08 -3.02 -27.72
N LEU A 403 -9.25 -3.59 -26.83
CA LEU A 403 -8.93 -2.96 -25.56
C LEU A 403 -8.10 -1.68 -25.75
N ARG A 404 -7.15 -1.69 -26.70
CA ARG A 404 -6.41 -0.46 -27.09
C ARG A 404 -7.32 0.65 -27.57
N HIS A 405 -8.36 0.31 -28.35
CA HIS A 405 -9.33 1.29 -28.82
C HIS A 405 -10.12 1.85 -27.64
N SER A 406 -10.60 1.00 -26.74
CA SER A 406 -11.32 1.44 -25.54
C SER A 406 -10.45 2.34 -24.65
N PHE A 407 -9.15 2.05 -24.52
CA PHE A 407 -8.20 2.93 -23.85
C PHE A 407 -8.07 4.28 -24.57
N ALA A 408 -7.83 4.27 -25.86
CA ALA A 408 -7.68 5.51 -26.66
C ALA A 408 -8.93 6.40 -26.61
N THR A 409 -10.11 5.79 -26.45
CA THR A 409 -11.40 6.49 -26.46
C THR A 409 -11.99 6.78 -25.10
N GLY A 410 -11.31 6.41 -23.98
CA GLY A 410 -11.74 6.91 -22.67
C GLY A 410 -11.38 6.10 -21.43
N ILE A 411 -11.26 4.79 -21.51
CA ILE A 411 -10.90 3.96 -20.34
C ILE A 411 -9.38 4.05 -20.11
N VAL A 412 -8.97 4.87 -19.15
CA VAL A 412 -7.54 5.17 -18.90
C VAL A 412 -7.01 4.61 -17.58
N GLY A 413 -7.81 3.84 -16.87
CA GLY A 413 -7.45 3.09 -15.66
C GLY A 413 -8.14 1.73 -15.65
N TRP A 414 -7.57 0.78 -14.94
CA TRP A 414 -8.01 -0.61 -14.90
C TRP A 414 -8.57 -0.96 -13.52
N TRP A 415 -9.61 -1.75 -13.52
CA TRP A 415 -10.18 -2.35 -12.31
C TRP A 415 -10.32 -3.84 -12.55
N ASN A 416 -9.35 -4.62 -12.02
CA ASN A 416 -9.27 -6.06 -12.23
C ASN A 416 -10.02 -6.81 -11.14
N ASP A 417 -10.98 -7.62 -11.52
CA ASP A 417 -11.90 -8.32 -10.63
C ASP A 417 -11.99 -9.82 -10.97
N GLU A 418 -12.29 -10.64 -9.95
CA GLU A 418 -12.58 -12.09 -10.03
C GLU A 418 -11.45 -13.02 -10.53
N ALA A 419 -10.19 -12.58 -10.64
CA ALA A 419 -9.08 -13.49 -10.91
C ALA A 419 -8.70 -14.34 -9.68
N ASP A 420 -9.26 -14.04 -8.51
CA ASP A 420 -9.13 -14.79 -7.26
C ASP A 420 -9.96 -16.08 -7.20
N THR A 421 -10.69 -16.41 -8.26
CA THR A 421 -11.44 -17.67 -8.40
C THR A 421 -10.61 -18.81 -8.97
N THR A 422 -9.45 -18.51 -9.55
CA THR A 422 -8.52 -19.52 -10.06
C THR A 422 -7.59 -20.05 -8.95
N PRO A 423 -7.09 -21.29 -9.04
CA PRO A 423 -6.19 -21.87 -8.05
C PRO A 423 -4.73 -21.41 -8.18
N ASP A 424 -4.48 -20.23 -8.71
CA ASP A 424 -3.15 -19.68 -8.97
C ASP A 424 -2.99 -18.30 -8.32
N ASP A 425 -2.00 -18.21 -7.42
CA ASP A 425 -1.67 -17.00 -6.65
C ASP A 425 -1.10 -15.86 -7.52
N THR A 426 -0.76 -16.11 -8.79
CA THR A 426 -0.17 -15.12 -9.71
C THR A 426 -1.12 -14.64 -10.80
N GLN A 427 -2.32 -15.18 -10.89
CA GLN A 427 -3.29 -14.86 -11.93
C GLN A 427 -3.60 -13.36 -12.00
N PHE A 428 -3.88 -12.71 -10.86
CA PHE A 428 -4.09 -11.27 -10.82
C PHE A 428 -2.84 -10.47 -11.21
N MET A 429 -1.68 -10.86 -10.66
CA MET A 429 -0.42 -10.21 -11.00
C MET A 429 -0.17 -10.25 -12.52
N ASN A 430 -0.36 -11.41 -13.14
CA ASN A 430 -0.12 -11.60 -14.57
C ASN A 430 -1.20 -10.94 -15.45
N MET A 431 -2.45 -10.85 -14.98
CA MET A 431 -3.51 -10.07 -15.64
C MET A 431 -3.13 -8.59 -15.66
N GLN A 432 -2.76 -8.01 -14.51
CA GLN A 432 -2.31 -6.63 -14.45
C GLN A 432 -1.02 -6.39 -15.25
N ARG A 433 -0.11 -7.36 -15.25
CA ARG A 433 1.09 -7.29 -16.08
C ARG A 433 0.76 -7.20 -17.57
N ALA A 434 -0.27 -7.92 -18.03
CA ALA A 434 -0.72 -7.83 -19.43
C ALA A 434 -1.20 -6.41 -19.80
N GLU A 435 -1.94 -5.74 -18.91
CA GLU A 435 -2.36 -4.37 -19.08
C GLU A 435 -1.19 -3.38 -18.97
N TYR A 436 -0.31 -3.56 -17.99
CA TYR A 436 0.87 -2.73 -17.79
C TYR A 436 1.81 -2.76 -18.98
N ASP A 437 2.20 -3.97 -19.43
CA ASP A 437 3.11 -4.16 -20.56
C ASP A 437 2.46 -3.64 -21.87
N GLY A 438 1.17 -3.92 -22.05
CA GLY A 438 0.41 -3.47 -23.20
C GLY A 438 0.28 -1.95 -23.25
N GLN A 439 -0.10 -1.31 -22.15
CA GLN A 439 -0.21 0.15 -22.09
C GLN A 439 1.15 0.84 -22.24
N ARG A 440 2.20 0.36 -21.56
CA ARG A 440 3.58 0.87 -21.74
C ARG A 440 4.05 0.79 -23.17
N LYS A 441 3.70 -0.27 -23.89
CA LYS A 441 4.07 -0.47 -25.29
C LYS A 441 3.35 0.47 -26.26
N TYR A 442 2.05 0.65 -26.08
CA TYR A 442 1.22 1.37 -27.07
C TYR A 442 0.92 2.83 -26.67
N PHE A 443 1.03 3.16 -25.39
CA PHE A 443 0.78 4.49 -24.83
C PHE A 443 1.88 4.87 -23.81
N PRO A 444 3.15 4.94 -24.24
CA PRO A 444 4.31 5.12 -23.34
C PRO A 444 4.30 6.44 -22.56
N ASP A 445 3.57 7.45 -23.07
CA ASP A 445 3.44 8.75 -22.42
C ASP A 445 2.30 8.82 -21.39
N THR A 446 1.74 7.67 -21.00
CA THR A 446 0.65 7.59 -20.04
C THR A 446 0.96 6.59 -18.93
N ARG A 447 0.99 7.04 -17.66
CA ARG A 447 1.16 6.16 -16.53
C ARG A 447 -0.02 5.22 -16.38
N VAL A 448 0.28 3.99 -15.99
CA VAL A 448 -0.71 2.97 -15.66
C VAL A 448 -1.27 3.22 -14.27
N PHE A 449 -2.56 3.00 -14.10
CA PHE A 449 -3.24 2.86 -12.83
C PHE A 449 -4.09 1.61 -12.87
N SER A 450 -4.03 0.82 -11.80
CA SER A 450 -4.96 -0.32 -11.64
C SER A 450 -5.41 -0.48 -10.19
N LEU A 451 -6.54 -1.14 -10.03
CA LEU A 451 -7.12 -1.55 -8.76
C LEU A 451 -7.47 -3.04 -8.89
N ASN A 452 -6.93 -3.87 -8.02
CA ASN A 452 -6.99 -5.33 -8.11
C ASN A 452 -7.54 -5.94 -6.83
N ARG A 453 -8.30 -7.06 -6.93
CA ARG A 453 -8.98 -7.66 -5.76
C ARG A 453 -8.12 -8.65 -4.97
N ASP A 454 -6.92 -8.88 -5.40
CA ASP A 454 -5.96 -9.79 -4.82
C ASP A 454 -4.56 -9.22 -4.97
N PHE A 455 -3.60 -9.75 -4.22
CA PHE A 455 -2.20 -9.35 -4.30
C PHE A 455 -1.29 -10.51 -3.92
N TYR A 456 -0.24 -10.71 -4.70
CA TYR A 456 0.94 -11.46 -4.26
C TYR A 456 2.18 -10.59 -4.41
N LEU A 457 3.11 -10.68 -3.45
CA LEU A 457 4.32 -9.85 -3.45
C LEU A 457 5.08 -9.99 -4.76
N GLY A 458 5.45 -8.86 -5.35
CA GLY A 458 6.00 -8.75 -6.71
C GLY A 458 5.05 -8.05 -7.68
N ALA A 459 3.75 -8.04 -7.39
CA ALA A 459 2.74 -7.38 -8.22
C ALA A 459 2.91 -5.85 -8.26
N GLN A 460 3.43 -5.23 -7.19
CA GLN A 460 3.65 -3.78 -7.11
C GLN A 460 4.43 -3.21 -8.30
N ARG A 461 5.30 -4.00 -8.95
CA ARG A 461 6.07 -3.59 -10.15
C ARG A 461 5.21 -3.18 -11.33
N TYR A 462 3.96 -3.59 -11.37
CA TYR A 462 3.06 -3.42 -12.51
C TYR A 462 2.01 -2.32 -12.30
N ALA A 463 2.34 -1.28 -11.51
CA ALA A 463 1.42 -0.19 -11.16
C ALA A 463 0.12 -0.75 -10.54
N TYR A 464 0.27 -1.45 -9.44
CA TYR A 464 -0.73 -2.27 -8.79
C TYR A 464 -1.25 -1.59 -7.53
N ALA A 465 -2.55 -1.44 -7.40
CA ALA A 465 -3.21 -1.13 -6.14
C ALA A 465 -4.18 -2.26 -5.78
N LEU A 466 -4.33 -2.52 -4.48
CA LEU A 466 -5.23 -3.54 -3.94
C LEU A 466 -6.50 -2.89 -3.41
N TRP A 467 -7.68 -3.52 -3.60
CA TRP A 467 -8.85 -3.19 -2.80
C TRP A 467 -9.39 -4.41 -2.04
N SER A 468 -10.16 -4.17 -1.00
CA SER A 468 -10.60 -5.20 -0.05
C SER A 468 -11.78 -6.08 -0.52
N GLY A 469 -12.19 -6.01 -1.79
CA GLY A 469 -13.30 -6.79 -2.34
C GLY A 469 -14.69 -6.31 -1.92
N ASP A 470 -15.69 -7.16 -2.05
CA ASP A 470 -17.14 -6.90 -1.85
C ASP A 470 -17.51 -6.84 -0.37
N ILE A 471 -17.09 -5.79 0.31
CA ILE A 471 -17.29 -5.61 1.75
C ILE A 471 -18.71 -5.17 2.12
N ASP A 472 -19.14 -5.48 3.34
CA ASP A 472 -20.43 -5.03 3.84
C ASP A 472 -20.40 -3.57 4.29
N THR A 473 -21.56 -2.92 4.35
CA THR A 473 -21.70 -1.61 4.97
C THR A 473 -21.74 -1.72 6.51
N GLY A 474 -21.68 -0.58 7.20
CA GLY A 474 -21.74 -0.50 8.65
C GLY A 474 -20.40 -0.32 9.36
N PHE A 475 -20.47 0.08 10.63
CA PHE A 475 -19.28 0.43 11.42
C PHE A 475 -18.35 -0.76 11.68
N ALA A 476 -18.90 -1.96 11.88
CA ALA A 476 -18.09 -3.15 12.10
C ALA A 476 -17.24 -3.51 10.86
N SER A 477 -17.85 -3.46 9.67
CA SER A 477 -17.13 -3.67 8.42
C SER A 477 -16.06 -2.57 8.21
N MET A 478 -16.43 -1.30 8.45
CA MET A 478 -15.49 -0.18 8.36
C MET A 478 -14.27 -0.34 9.29
N ALA A 479 -14.49 -0.78 10.54
CA ALA A 479 -13.42 -1.04 11.49
C ALA A 479 -12.49 -2.17 11.03
N ALA A 480 -13.05 -3.24 10.42
CA ALA A 480 -12.25 -4.34 9.86
C ALA A 480 -11.39 -3.88 8.67
N GLN A 481 -11.83 -2.91 7.87
CA GLN A 481 -11.04 -2.40 6.74
C GLN A 481 -9.75 -1.71 7.20
N ARG A 482 -9.74 -1.07 8.35
CA ARG A 482 -8.54 -0.47 8.94
C ARG A 482 -7.46 -1.53 9.21
N GLU A 483 -7.84 -2.65 9.82
CA GLU A 483 -6.92 -3.78 10.07
C GLU A 483 -6.39 -4.38 8.77
N ARG A 484 -7.28 -4.58 7.79
CA ARG A 484 -6.91 -5.11 6.47
C ARG A 484 -5.92 -4.21 5.74
N MET A 485 -6.15 -2.89 5.76
CA MET A 485 -5.22 -1.90 5.21
C MET A 485 -3.83 -2.02 5.85
N LEU A 486 -3.76 -2.00 7.18
CA LEU A 486 -2.48 -2.04 7.89
C LEU A 486 -1.76 -3.38 7.68
N SER A 487 -2.49 -4.51 7.60
CA SER A 487 -1.92 -5.82 7.29
C SER A 487 -1.38 -5.91 5.86
N ALA A 488 -2.04 -5.26 4.89
CA ALA A 488 -1.55 -5.19 3.51
C ALA A 488 -0.24 -4.39 3.42
N ILE A 489 -0.16 -3.25 4.14
CA ILE A 489 1.06 -2.45 4.25
C ILE A 489 2.21 -3.27 4.85
N ASP A 490 1.96 -4.01 5.94
CA ASP A 490 2.96 -4.89 6.56
C ASP A 490 3.44 -6.02 5.63
N ALA A 491 2.63 -6.39 4.65
CA ALA A 491 2.96 -7.37 3.61
C ALA A 491 3.70 -6.78 2.40
N GLY A 492 3.91 -5.46 2.36
CA GLY A 492 4.61 -4.76 1.26
C GLY A 492 3.69 -4.18 0.19
N GLU A 493 2.35 -4.21 0.37
CA GLU A 493 1.40 -3.55 -0.52
C GLU A 493 1.06 -2.14 0.01
N MET A 494 1.68 -1.12 -0.59
CA MET A 494 1.55 0.27 -0.12
C MET A 494 0.34 1.01 -0.67
N TRP A 495 -0.34 0.47 -1.71
CA TRP A 495 -1.44 1.12 -2.43
C TRP A 495 -2.75 0.38 -2.22
N TRP A 496 -3.28 0.49 -1.04
CA TRP A 496 -4.53 -0.15 -0.64
C TRP A 496 -5.72 0.81 -0.69
N GLY A 497 -6.88 0.27 -1.08
CA GLY A 497 -8.16 0.96 -1.05
C GLY A 497 -9.30 0.03 -0.66
N MET A 498 -10.53 0.54 -0.73
CA MET A 498 -11.74 -0.22 -0.39
C MET A 498 -12.95 0.29 -1.18
N ASP A 499 -14.07 -0.40 -1.05
CA ASP A 499 -15.38 0.11 -1.45
C ASP A 499 -15.90 1.02 -0.33
N GLY A 500 -15.49 2.29 -0.34
CA GLY A 500 -15.89 3.28 0.66
C GLY A 500 -17.42 3.39 0.76
N GLY A 501 -17.93 3.32 2.00
CA GLY A 501 -19.37 3.20 2.27
C GLY A 501 -19.89 1.75 2.31
N GLY A 502 -19.06 0.77 1.93
CA GLY A 502 -19.42 -0.65 1.79
C GLY A 502 -20.05 -0.97 0.44
N PHE A 503 -19.66 -2.10 -0.17
CA PHE A 503 -20.25 -2.59 -1.42
C PHE A 503 -21.68 -3.10 -1.18
N GLN A 504 -21.85 -4.01 -0.21
CA GLN A 504 -23.15 -4.59 0.11
C GLN A 504 -23.98 -3.68 1.04
N GLY A 505 -25.23 -3.43 0.67
CA GLY A 505 -26.17 -2.69 1.49
C GLY A 505 -26.07 -1.17 1.36
N HIS A 506 -26.76 -0.46 2.27
CA HIS A 506 -26.88 1.00 2.25
C HIS A 506 -26.41 1.58 3.60
N PRO A 507 -25.30 2.33 3.65
CA PRO A 507 -24.82 2.91 4.90
C PRO A 507 -25.77 3.97 5.44
N SER A 508 -25.86 4.08 6.75
CA SER A 508 -26.55 5.24 7.37
C SER A 508 -25.78 6.53 7.04
N PRO A 509 -26.43 7.72 7.10
CA PRO A 509 -25.74 8.99 6.87
C PRO A 509 -24.49 9.18 7.73
N GLN A 510 -24.57 8.82 9.03
CA GLN A 510 -23.39 8.88 9.92
C GLN A 510 -22.29 7.90 9.50
N ASN A 511 -22.64 6.66 9.14
CA ASN A 511 -21.67 5.67 8.72
C ASN A 511 -20.99 6.11 7.42
N TYR A 512 -21.74 6.65 6.45
CA TYR A 512 -21.18 7.20 5.21
C TYR A 512 -20.18 8.33 5.48
N ALA A 513 -20.58 9.34 6.27
CA ALA A 513 -19.71 10.46 6.60
C ALA A 513 -18.38 10.00 7.24
N ARG A 514 -18.47 9.15 8.28
CA ARG A 514 -17.29 8.60 8.97
C ARG A 514 -16.45 7.70 8.07
N TRP A 515 -17.08 7.02 7.10
CA TRP A 515 -16.35 6.22 6.12
C TRP A 515 -15.51 7.10 5.18
N ILE A 516 -16.09 8.20 4.66
CA ILE A 516 -15.34 9.13 3.81
C ILE A 516 -14.19 9.81 4.57
N GLU A 517 -14.36 10.11 5.85
CA GLU A 517 -13.28 10.61 6.70
C GLU A 517 -12.12 9.63 6.85
N PHE A 518 -12.44 8.34 7.05
CA PHE A 518 -11.44 7.28 7.06
C PHE A 518 -10.75 7.15 5.70
N ASP A 519 -11.52 7.06 4.64
CA ASP A 519 -11.05 6.79 3.28
C ASP A 519 -10.17 7.95 2.74
N ALA A 520 -10.41 9.18 3.18
CA ALA A 520 -9.56 10.33 2.85
C ALA A 520 -8.10 10.18 3.32
N PHE A 521 -7.82 9.29 4.28
CA PHE A 521 -6.49 8.93 4.79
C PHE A 521 -6.06 7.49 4.44
N CYS A 522 -6.72 6.89 3.45
CA CYS A 522 -6.24 5.68 2.77
C CYS A 522 -5.31 6.03 1.60
N PRO A 523 -4.45 5.13 1.13
CA PRO A 523 -3.64 5.36 -0.05
C PRO A 523 -4.50 5.65 -1.29
N ILE A 524 -5.50 4.82 -1.57
CA ILE A 524 -6.49 5.02 -2.65
C ILE A 524 -7.80 5.48 -2.04
N PHE A 525 -8.36 6.57 -2.56
CA PHE A 525 -9.60 7.19 -2.07
C PHE A 525 -10.76 6.92 -3.03
N ARG A 526 -11.53 5.89 -2.76
CA ARG A 526 -12.58 5.39 -3.67
C ARG A 526 -13.85 5.00 -2.92
N VAL A 527 -15.00 5.29 -3.51
CA VAL A 527 -16.33 4.79 -3.06
C VAL A 527 -16.92 3.85 -4.10
N HIS A 528 -17.61 2.82 -3.65
CA HIS A 528 -18.37 1.90 -4.50
C HIS A 528 -19.55 1.27 -3.75
N GLY A 529 -20.57 0.85 -4.49
CA GLY A 529 -21.71 0.09 -3.99
C GLY A 529 -22.28 -0.84 -5.05
N THR A 530 -22.92 -1.91 -4.62
CA THR A 530 -23.58 -2.88 -5.50
C THR A 530 -24.61 -2.21 -6.42
N HIS A 531 -25.18 -2.95 -7.37
CA HIS A 531 -26.11 -2.45 -8.37
C HIS A 531 -27.17 -1.51 -7.77
N ASP A 532 -27.38 -0.35 -8.41
CA ASP A 532 -28.31 0.72 -7.99
C ASP A 532 -27.99 1.39 -6.63
N GLN A 533 -26.90 1.06 -5.95
CA GLN A 533 -26.45 1.76 -4.77
C GLN A 533 -25.62 2.99 -5.13
N ARG A 534 -26.03 4.15 -4.65
CA ARG A 534 -25.38 5.44 -4.91
C ARG A 534 -24.47 5.81 -3.73
N ARG A 535 -23.26 6.28 -4.03
CA ARG A 535 -22.24 6.66 -3.01
C ARG A 535 -21.82 8.13 -3.13
N GLN A 536 -22.59 8.95 -3.87
CA GLN A 536 -22.33 10.39 -3.94
C GLN A 536 -22.72 11.08 -2.62
N PRO A 537 -21.96 12.10 -2.14
CA PRO A 537 -22.20 12.73 -0.83
C PRO A 537 -23.63 13.24 -0.60
N TRP A 538 -24.23 13.85 -1.61
CA TRP A 538 -25.60 14.42 -1.52
C TRP A 538 -26.72 13.39 -1.34
N VAL A 539 -26.46 12.11 -1.51
CA VAL A 539 -27.44 11.06 -1.33
C VAL A 539 -27.78 10.83 0.15
N TYR A 540 -26.84 11.17 1.03
CA TYR A 540 -26.91 10.87 2.47
C TYR A 540 -27.39 12.06 3.33
N GLY A 541 -27.85 13.12 2.68
CA GLY A 541 -28.37 14.31 3.34
C GLY A 541 -27.29 15.34 3.72
N PRO A 542 -27.71 16.57 4.06
CA PRO A 542 -26.81 17.72 4.12
C PRO A 542 -25.71 17.63 5.19
N THR A 543 -25.99 16.97 6.32
CA THR A 543 -24.98 16.82 7.38
C THR A 543 -23.88 15.85 6.94
N ALA A 544 -24.23 14.71 6.36
CA ALA A 544 -23.26 13.74 5.86
C ALA A 544 -22.48 14.30 4.65
N GLU A 545 -23.15 15.02 3.77
CA GLU A 545 -22.53 15.71 2.64
C GLU A 545 -21.47 16.71 3.12
N ALA A 546 -21.83 17.57 4.10
CA ALA A 546 -20.89 18.58 4.60
C ALA A 546 -19.64 17.96 5.24
N ALA A 547 -19.78 16.89 6.05
CA ALA A 547 -18.67 16.18 6.67
C ALA A 547 -17.79 15.50 5.61
N ALA A 548 -18.40 14.77 4.69
CA ALA A 548 -17.71 14.08 3.59
C ALA A 548 -16.92 15.08 2.71
N VAL A 549 -17.54 16.17 2.31
CA VAL A 549 -16.89 17.21 1.47
C VAL A 549 -15.74 17.88 2.22
N ALA A 550 -15.85 18.10 3.54
CA ALA A 550 -14.75 18.62 4.33
C ALA A 550 -13.53 17.69 4.33
N ALA A 551 -13.75 16.37 4.48
CA ALA A 551 -12.70 15.36 4.40
C ALA A 551 -12.08 15.28 2.99
N MET A 552 -12.90 15.30 1.93
CA MET A 552 -12.44 15.36 0.55
C MET A 552 -11.54 16.56 0.29
N ARG A 553 -11.97 17.76 0.70
CA ARG A 553 -11.19 18.99 0.55
C ARG A 553 -9.86 18.94 1.30
N LEU A 554 -9.83 18.37 2.51
CA LEU A 554 -8.58 18.17 3.26
C LEU A 554 -7.63 17.23 2.52
N ARG A 555 -8.12 16.14 1.94
CA ARG A 555 -7.32 15.24 1.09
C ARG A 555 -6.68 16.00 -0.08
N TYR A 556 -7.45 16.88 -0.76
CA TYR A 556 -6.92 17.66 -1.89
C TYR A 556 -5.91 18.72 -1.46
N GLN A 557 -6.05 19.30 -0.27
CA GLN A 557 -5.01 20.16 0.30
C GLN A 557 -3.71 19.40 0.58
N LEU A 558 -3.80 18.14 1.01
CA LEU A 558 -2.66 17.28 1.34
C LEU A 558 -2.02 16.58 0.11
N LEU A 559 -2.50 16.81 -1.11
CA LEU A 559 -1.94 16.14 -2.30
C LEU A 559 -0.43 16.31 -2.47
N PRO A 560 0.20 17.48 -2.23
CA PRO A 560 1.66 17.60 -2.31
C PRO A 560 2.39 16.74 -1.28
N TYR A 561 1.80 16.59 -0.10
CA TYR A 561 2.28 15.70 0.96
C TYR A 561 2.17 14.23 0.53
N ILE A 562 1.00 13.81 0.06
CA ILE A 562 0.72 12.44 -0.38
C ILE A 562 1.60 12.06 -1.58
N TYR A 563 1.77 12.94 -2.55
CA TYR A 563 2.56 12.69 -3.75
C TYR A 563 4.06 12.58 -3.44
N SER A 564 4.55 13.30 -2.44
CA SER A 564 5.91 13.14 -1.93
C SER A 564 6.14 11.76 -1.30
N TYR A 565 5.13 11.20 -0.62
CA TYR A 565 5.19 9.81 -0.12
C TYR A 565 4.99 8.76 -1.21
N ALA A 566 4.30 9.09 -2.31
CA ALA A 566 4.29 8.23 -3.48
C ALA A 566 5.70 8.08 -4.09
N TRP A 567 6.45 9.19 -4.13
CA TRP A 567 7.88 9.15 -4.50
C TRP A 567 8.70 8.34 -3.50
N GLN A 568 8.46 8.46 -2.21
CA GLN A 568 9.16 7.71 -1.18
C GLN A 568 8.89 6.20 -1.31
N ASP A 569 7.65 5.79 -1.60
CA ASP A 569 7.35 4.39 -1.92
C ASP A 569 8.15 3.92 -3.14
N HIS A 570 8.09 4.65 -4.25
CA HIS A 570 8.86 4.34 -5.44
C HIS A 570 10.36 4.23 -5.16
N SER A 571 10.93 5.13 -4.38
CA SER A 571 12.39 5.23 -4.14
C SER A 571 12.90 4.40 -2.97
N ALA A 572 12.07 4.16 -1.94
CA ALA A 572 12.46 3.53 -0.68
C ALA A 572 11.49 2.45 -0.16
N GLY A 573 10.38 2.16 -0.88
CA GLY A 573 9.44 1.10 -0.51
C GLY A 573 8.57 1.40 0.71
N VAL A 574 8.41 2.66 1.11
CA VAL A 574 7.60 3.06 2.26
C VAL A 574 6.61 4.14 1.85
N GLY A 575 5.32 3.80 1.85
CA GLY A 575 4.23 4.67 1.42
C GLY A 575 3.74 5.64 2.50
N VAL A 576 2.60 6.28 2.19
CA VAL A 576 1.99 7.31 3.06
C VAL A 576 1.33 6.72 4.31
N VAL A 577 0.79 5.50 4.25
CA VAL A 577 0.21 4.81 5.41
C VAL A 577 1.27 3.96 6.07
N ARG A 578 1.42 4.09 7.40
CA ARG A 578 2.40 3.35 8.20
C ARG A 578 1.76 2.84 9.48
N PRO A 579 1.70 1.53 9.71
CA PRO A 579 1.34 0.97 11.02
C PRO A 579 2.17 1.60 12.14
N LEU A 580 1.58 1.74 13.34
CA LEU A 580 2.32 2.33 14.47
C LEU A 580 3.54 1.51 14.85
N ALA A 581 3.49 0.18 14.69
CA ALA A 581 4.64 -0.70 14.90
C ALA A 581 5.83 -0.41 13.96
N MET A 582 5.55 0.00 12.71
CA MET A 582 6.57 0.41 11.75
C MET A 582 7.16 1.79 12.11
N ALA A 583 6.30 2.75 12.48
CA ALA A 583 6.71 4.12 12.77
C ALA A 583 7.35 4.30 14.16
N PHE A 584 7.05 3.41 15.11
CA PHE A 584 7.53 3.44 16.51
C PHE A 584 7.94 2.02 16.96
N PRO A 585 8.97 1.42 16.34
CA PRO A 585 9.34 0.02 16.58
C PRO A 585 9.73 -0.29 18.03
N ASP A 586 10.24 0.71 18.75
CA ASP A 586 10.68 0.59 20.15
C ASP A 586 9.53 0.73 21.17
N ASP A 587 8.34 1.19 20.76
CA ASP A 587 7.19 1.32 21.67
C ASP A 587 6.37 0.02 21.72
N ALA A 588 6.63 -0.78 22.74
CA ALA A 588 5.91 -2.05 22.95
C ALA A 588 4.38 -1.89 23.04
N ALA A 589 3.89 -0.71 23.43
CA ALA A 589 2.46 -0.48 23.61
C ALA A 589 1.69 -0.29 22.30
N VAL A 590 2.38 -0.04 21.18
CA VAL A 590 1.75 0.12 19.85
C VAL A 590 2.01 -1.07 18.91
N ARG A 591 2.69 -2.12 19.38
CA ARG A 591 3.04 -3.30 18.55
C ARG A 591 1.85 -3.98 17.88
N ASN A 592 0.68 -3.92 18.48
CA ASN A 592 -0.56 -4.47 17.94
C ASN A 592 -1.69 -3.44 17.92
N ASP A 593 -1.38 -2.14 17.96
CA ASP A 593 -2.40 -1.10 17.94
C ASP A 593 -2.83 -0.80 16.51
N ILE A 594 -4.04 -1.22 16.18
CA ILE A 594 -4.71 -0.94 14.89
C ILE A 594 -5.68 0.23 14.99
N SER A 595 -5.80 0.90 16.15
CA SER A 595 -6.80 1.97 16.36
C SER A 595 -6.44 3.26 15.64
N ALA A 596 -5.17 3.43 15.29
CA ALA A 596 -4.59 4.58 14.61
C ALA A 596 -3.42 4.15 13.71
N TRP A 597 -2.99 5.04 12.84
CA TRP A 597 -1.80 4.87 12.01
C TRP A 597 -1.13 6.21 11.74
N MET A 598 0.11 6.19 11.27
CA MET A 598 0.75 7.37 10.73
C MET A 598 0.39 7.55 9.26
N PHE A 599 0.02 8.76 8.90
CA PHE A 599 -0.13 9.20 7.51
C PHE A 599 1.08 10.07 7.15
N GLY A 600 2.05 9.47 6.51
CA GLY A 600 3.43 9.93 6.45
C GLY A 600 4.10 9.95 7.83
N ASP A 601 5.17 10.72 7.98
CA ASP A 601 5.93 10.81 9.24
C ASP A 601 5.25 11.71 10.28
N TRP A 602 4.27 12.55 9.87
CA TRP A 602 3.88 13.73 10.64
C TRP A 602 2.45 13.75 11.11
N LEU A 603 1.53 12.99 10.53
CA LEU A 603 0.13 12.98 10.92
C LEU A 603 -0.24 11.61 11.51
N LEU A 604 -0.74 11.59 12.76
CA LEU A 604 -1.40 10.42 13.34
C LEU A 604 -2.89 10.53 13.09
N VAL A 605 -3.48 9.51 12.49
CA VAL A 605 -4.89 9.43 12.10
C VAL A 605 -5.59 8.38 12.95
N ALA A 606 -6.67 8.77 13.61
CA ALA A 606 -7.45 7.87 14.47
C ALA A 606 -8.96 8.06 14.25
N PRO A 607 -9.52 7.66 13.10
CA PRO A 607 -10.90 7.96 12.74
C PRO A 607 -11.92 7.31 13.67
N VAL A 608 -13.11 7.90 13.71
CA VAL A 608 -14.26 7.40 14.48
C VAL A 608 -14.81 6.13 13.82
N MET A 609 -14.85 5.03 14.56
CA MET A 609 -15.21 3.69 14.04
C MET A 609 -16.45 3.06 14.70
N GLU A 610 -17.22 3.84 15.47
CA GLU A 610 -18.38 3.34 16.20
C GLU A 610 -19.58 4.26 16.02
N GLN A 611 -20.76 3.69 15.91
CA GLN A 611 -21.99 4.45 15.77
C GLN A 611 -22.29 5.24 17.06
N GLY A 612 -22.62 6.53 16.91
CA GLY A 612 -23.00 7.37 18.05
C GLY A 612 -21.85 7.66 19.03
N GLN A 613 -20.62 7.40 18.66
CA GLN A 613 -19.45 7.67 19.51
C GLN A 613 -19.36 9.16 19.83
N ILE A 614 -19.24 9.49 21.13
CA ILE A 614 -19.14 10.86 21.64
C ILE A 614 -17.77 11.18 22.25
N ALA A 615 -16.95 10.17 22.44
CA ALA A 615 -15.58 10.28 22.92
C ALA A 615 -14.73 9.16 22.33
N LYS A 616 -13.47 9.47 22.00
CA LYS A 616 -12.51 8.51 21.49
C LYS A 616 -11.21 8.56 22.28
N THR A 617 -10.79 7.42 22.78
CA THR A 617 -9.49 7.25 23.43
C THR A 617 -8.46 6.81 22.38
N ILE A 618 -7.33 7.51 22.34
CA ILE A 618 -6.26 7.34 21.36
C ILE A 618 -4.95 7.24 22.14
N ARG A 619 -4.16 6.22 21.86
CA ARG A 619 -2.79 6.14 22.35
C ARG A 619 -1.89 6.99 21.47
N LEU A 620 -1.26 8.00 22.07
CA LEU A 620 -0.21 8.78 21.42
C LEU A 620 1.14 8.14 21.69
N PRO A 621 1.90 7.74 20.67
CA PRO A 621 3.27 7.25 20.84
C PRO A 621 4.20 8.29 21.50
N PRO A 622 5.41 7.91 21.98
CA PRO A 622 6.34 8.86 22.59
C PRO A 622 6.62 10.08 21.71
N GLY A 623 6.71 11.27 22.31
CA GLY A 623 6.96 12.55 21.65
C GLY A 623 5.97 13.63 22.08
N THR A 624 5.90 14.72 21.31
CA THR A 624 4.93 15.80 21.51
C THR A 624 3.99 15.86 20.31
N TRP A 625 2.71 16.00 20.59
CA TRP A 625 1.63 15.95 19.62
C TRP A 625 0.74 17.19 19.71
N THR A 626 0.38 17.75 18.58
CA THR A 626 -0.55 18.89 18.49
C THR A 626 -1.82 18.42 17.81
N GLU A 627 -2.97 18.56 18.46
CA GLU A 627 -4.26 18.24 17.87
C GLU A 627 -4.56 19.16 16.68
N TRP A 628 -4.89 18.59 15.55
CA TRP A 628 -5.10 19.32 14.29
C TRP A 628 -6.19 20.37 14.38
N THR A 629 -7.30 20.03 15.01
CA THR A 629 -8.50 20.90 15.03
C THR A 629 -8.38 22.04 16.03
N THR A 630 -7.89 21.75 17.24
CA THR A 630 -7.89 22.72 18.35
C THR A 630 -6.54 23.41 18.58
N GLY A 631 -5.46 22.84 18.08
CA GLY A 631 -4.10 23.30 18.39
C GLY A 631 -3.62 22.91 19.80
N LYS A 632 -4.41 22.14 20.55
CA LYS A 632 -4.00 21.70 21.90
C LYS A 632 -2.82 20.74 21.81
N VAL A 633 -1.84 20.95 22.70
CA VAL A 633 -0.61 20.17 22.75
C VAL A 633 -0.70 19.07 23.81
N TYR A 634 -0.26 17.88 23.48
CA TYR A 634 -0.23 16.69 24.34
C TYR A 634 1.18 16.11 24.43
N ALA A 635 1.55 15.61 25.59
CA ALA A 635 2.67 14.71 25.72
C ALA A 635 2.28 13.32 25.23
N GLY A 636 3.15 12.65 24.49
CA GLY A 636 2.97 11.28 24.07
C GLY A 636 3.37 10.27 25.13
N GLY A 637 3.39 8.97 24.76
CA GLY A 637 3.61 7.86 25.68
C GLY A 637 2.40 7.52 26.56
N GLN A 638 1.22 8.11 26.27
CA GLN A 638 -0.01 7.95 27.05
C GLN A 638 -1.25 7.89 26.16
N ALA A 639 -2.35 7.42 26.74
CA ALA A 639 -3.67 7.52 26.12
C ALA A 639 -4.31 8.88 26.41
N VAL A 640 -4.95 9.47 25.42
CA VAL A 640 -5.74 10.70 25.53
C VAL A 640 -7.15 10.45 25.05
N THR A 641 -8.13 11.05 25.71
CA THR A 641 -9.53 10.97 25.31
C THR A 641 -10.00 12.32 24.78
N LEU A 642 -10.47 12.31 23.53
CA LEU A 642 -11.06 13.48 22.88
C LEU A 642 -12.57 13.37 22.84
N PRO A 643 -13.29 14.50 22.98
CA PRO A 643 -14.70 14.52 22.58
C PRO A 643 -14.81 14.32 21.07
N VAL A 644 -15.88 13.69 20.64
CA VAL A 644 -16.21 13.45 19.23
C VAL A 644 -17.55 14.10 18.91
N ASP A 645 -17.61 14.85 17.82
CA ASP A 645 -18.86 15.49 17.37
C ASP A 645 -19.84 14.45 16.80
N ALA A 646 -20.83 14.12 17.61
CA ALA A 646 -21.89 13.21 17.24
C ALA A 646 -23.03 13.87 16.44
N LYS A 647 -22.99 15.19 16.19
CA LYS A 647 -24.07 15.95 15.53
C LYS A 647 -23.75 16.24 14.07
N THR A 648 -22.57 16.77 13.79
CA THR A 648 -22.15 17.16 12.43
C THR A 648 -21.20 16.15 11.80
N TRP A 649 -20.62 15.24 12.60
CA TRP A 649 -19.69 14.20 12.18
C TRP A 649 -18.48 14.72 11.39
N SER A 650 -18.06 15.97 11.66
CA SER A 650 -17.05 16.65 10.85
C SER A 650 -15.67 16.69 11.48
N ASP A 651 -15.48 16.02 12.61
CA ASP A 651 -14.22 15.97 13.33
C ASP A 651 -13.49 14.65 13.06
N ILE A 652 -12.34 14.76 12.43
CA ILE A 652 -11.41 13.63 12.28
C ILE A 652 -10.35 13.80 13.36
N PRO A 653 -10.21 12.84 14.32
CA PRO A 653 -9.13 12.87 15.28
C PRO A 653 -7.77 12.75 14.60
N LEU A 654 -7.09 13.86 14.43
CA LEU A 654 -5.78 13.99 13.81
C LEU A 654 -4.82 14.68 14.78
N PHE A 655 -3.56 14.18 14.81
CA PHE A 655 -2.49 14.80 15.60
C PHE A 655 -1.26 15.01 14.73
N ILE A 656 -0.64 16.17 14.92
CA ILE A 656 0.60 16.57 14.27
C ILE A 656 1.75 16.23 15.22
N ARG A 657 2.70 15.46 14.75
CA ARG A 657 3.94 15.14 15.49
C ARG A 657 4.87 16.35 15.51
N ALA A 658 5.51 16.62 16.65
CA ALA A 658 6.57 17.64 16.72
C ALA A 658 7.72 17.28 15.75
N GLY A 659 8.22 18.29 15.04
CA GLY A 659 9.13 18.12 13.90
C GLY A 659 8.44 18.16 12.54
N ALA A 660 7.10 18.23 12.50
CA ALA A 660 6.34 18.14 11.27
C ALA A 660 6.67 19.23 10.24
N ILE A 661 6.72 18.79 8.98
CA ILE A 661 6.82 19.62 7.77
C ILE A 661 5.75 19.09 6.81
N ILE A 662 4.64 19.81 6.64
CA ILE A 662 3.46 19.35 5.92
C ILE A 662 3.15 20.33 4.79
N PRO A 663 3.54 20.03 3.54
CA PRO A 663 3.16 20.86 2.39
C PRO A 663 1.69 20.68 2.03
N MET A 664 1.01 21.77 1.78
CA MET A 664 -0.41 21.84 1.43
C MET A 664 -0.62 22.78 0.24
N GLN A 665 -1.58 22.44 -0.62
CA GLN A 665 -1.98 23.27 -1.77
C GLN A 665 -3.40 23.83 -1.59
N PRO A 666 -3.83 24.82 -2.39
CA PRO A 666 -5.23 25.21 -2.47
C PRO A 666 -6.12 24.04 -2.92
N VAL A 667 -7.35 24.01 -2.41
CA VAL A 667 -8.36 23.02 -2.87
C VAL A 667 -8.66 23.24 -4.35
N MET A 668 -8.79 22.15 -5.09
CA MET A 668 -9.17 22.11 -6.50
C MET A 668 -10.31 21.12 -6.68
N GLU A 669 -11.09 21.27 -7.73
CA GLU A 669 -12.15 20.32 -8.09
C GLU A 669 -11.58 19.01 -8.66
N TYR A 670 -10.37 19.06 -9.23
CA TYR A 670 -9.61 17.90 -9.72
C TYR A 670 -8.12 18.23 -9.76
N VAL A 671 -7.28 17.21 -9.73
CA VAL A 671 -5.83 17.33 -9.77
C VAL A 671 -5.37 17.98 -11.08
N GLY A 672 -4.63 19.08 -10.96
CA GLY A 672 -4.12 19.81 -12.12
C GLY A 672 -5.12 20.80 -12.75
N GLN A 673 -6.26 21.10 -12.12
CA GLN A 673 -7.21 22.13 -12.57
C GLN A 673 -6.52 23.50 -12.77
N HIS A 674 -5.67 23.86 -11.85
CA HIS A 674 -4.88 25.09 -11.90
C HIS A 674 -3.41 24.80 -11.56
N PRO A 675 -2.47 25.58 -12.13
CA PRO A 675 -1.07 25.52 -11.72
C PRO A 675 -0.89 25.88 -10.25
N VAL A 676 -0.21 25.05 -9.47
CA VAL A 676 0.14 25.33 -8.07
C VAL A 676 1.39 26.21 -8.06
N THR A 677 1.21 27.52 -7.95
CA THR A 677 2.32 28.51 -7.93
C THR A 677 2.88 28.75 -6.54
N GLN A 678 2.11 28.44 -5.50
CA GLN A 678 2.49 28.53 -4.10
C GLN A 678 2.02 27.31 -3.32
N VAL A 679 2.90 26.72 -2.51
CA VAL A 679 2.59 25.67 -1.53
C VAL A 679 2.74 26.27 -0.14
N THR A 680 1.74 26.07 0.71
CA THR A 680 1.81 26.40 2.14
C THR A 680 2.42 25.23 2.89
N VAL A 681 3.49 25.47 3.66
CA VAL A 681 4.17 24.43 4.43
C VAL A 681 3.94 24.67 5.91
N GLN A 682 3.16 23.81 6.57
CA GLN A 682 2.98 23.85 8.01
C GLN A 682 4.21 23.27 8.70
N VAL A 683 4.83 24.01 9.61
CA VAL A 683 6.07 23.60 10.29
C VAL A 683 5.88 23.65 11.80
N PHE A 684 6.12 22.53 12.48
CA PHE A 684 6.03 22.39 13.94
C PHE A 684 7.41 22.00 14.51
N PRO A 685 8.33 22.94 14.71
CA PRO A 685 9.72 22.64 15.00
C PRO A 685 9.92 21.89 16.31
N ALA A 686 10.79 20.86 16.29
CA ALA A 686 11.25 20.12 17.47
C ALA A 686 12.74 20.36 17.74
N ALA A 687 13.23 19.99 18.92
CA ALA A 687 14.65 20.06 19.25
C ALA A 687 15.49 19.11 18.38
N THR A 688 14.93 17.93 18.08
CA THR A 688 15.54 17.01 17.12
C THR A 688 15.34 17.56 15.70
N PRO A 689 16.39 17.62 14.87
CA PRO A 689 16.26 18.00 13.48
C PRO A 689 15.30 17.09 12.72
N SER A 690 14.51 17.66 11.83
CA SER A 690 13.62 16.91 10.94
C SER A 690 13.72 17.40 9.51
N THR A 691 13.39 16.53 8.55
CA THR A 691 13.42 16.84 7.12
C THR A 691 12.20 16.27 6.43
N PHE A 692 11.86 16.84 5.28
CA PHE A 692 10.84 16.37 4.36
C PHE A 692 11.33 16.53 2.93
N GLU A 693 11.15 15.53 2.09
CA GLU A 693 11.47 15.60 0.66
C GLU A 693 10.21 15.94 -0.12
N TYR A 694 10.11 17.20 -0.54
CA TYR A 694 9.03 17.65 -1.42
C TYR A 694 9.32 17.20 -2.84
N TYR A 695 8.42 16.40 -3.41
CA TYR A 695 8.50 15.87 -4.77
C TYR A 695 7.39 16.42 -5.65
N ASP A 696 7.73 16.71 -6.91
CA ASP A 696 6.76 17.00 -7.97
C ASP A 696 7.31 16.60 -9.35
N ASP A 697 6.41 16.28 -10.29
CA ASP A 697 6.68 16.04 -11.70
C ASP A 697 5.43 16.35 -12.55
N ASN A 698 5.43 15.94 -13.83
CA ASN A 698 4.27 16.19 -14.69
C ASN A 698 3.00 15.38 -14.32
N GLY A 699 3.13 14.34 -13.48
CA GLY A 699 2.02 13.49 -13.00
C GLY A 699 1.36 12.59 -14.04
N ARG A 700 1.92 12.47 -15.26
CA ARG A 700 1.25 11.84 -16.40
C ARG A 700 2.04 10.70 -17.03
N ASN A 701 3.35 10.88 -17.24
CA ASN A 701 4.23 9.95 -17.93
C ASN A 701 5.41 9.50 -17.08
N TYR A 702 6.28 8.70 -17.66
CA TYR A 702 7.43 8.09 -16.98
C TYR A 702 8.75 8.89 -17.14
N ALA A 703 8.70 10.17 -17.50
CA ALA A 703 9.89 11.00 -17.66
C ALA A 703 10.72 11.14 -16.36
N TYR A 704 10.06 10.92 -15.20
CA TYR A 704 10.74 10.88 -13.90
C TYR A 704 11.81 9.78 -13.82
N GLU A 705 11.65 8.64 -14.52
CA GLU A 705 12.65 7.56 -14.61
C GLU A 705 13.95 8.04 -15.25
N GLN A 706 13.91 9.16 -15.97
CA GLN A 706 15.05 9.79 -16.68
C GLN A 706 15.50 11.10 -16.00
N GLY A 707 15.06 11.34 -14.75
CA GLY A 707 15.47 12.52 -13.99
C GLY A 707 14.60 13.76 -14.21
N ASP A 708 13.49 13.66 -14.98
CA ASP A 708 12.54 14.76 -15.18
C ASP A 708 11.54 14.86 -14.02
N TYR A 709 12.06 15.19 -12.85
CA TYR A 709 11.32 15.45 -11.62
C TYR A 709 11.91 16.68 -10.91
N PHE A 710 11.17 17.17 -9.92
CA PHE A 710 11.59 18.19 -8.96
C PHE A 710 11.59 17.56 -7.56
N LEU A 711 12.73 17.54 -6.90
CA LEU A 711 12.89 17.05 -5.53
C LEU A 711 13.63 18.09 -4.70
N GLN A 712 13.00 18.58 -3.62
CA GLN A 712 13.61 19.57 -2.74
C GLN A 712 13.48 19.15 -1.28
N ARG A 713 14.62 19.02 -0.59
CA ARG A 713 14.64 18.71 0.84
C ARG A 713 14.41 19.98 1.65
N LEU A 714 13.39 19.94 2.50
CA LEU A 714 13.03 20.96 3.50
C LEU A 714 13.45 20.46 4.87
N GLY A 715 13.98 21.31 5.74
CA GLY A 715 14.41 20.92 7.08
C GLY A 715 14.06 21.97 8.14
N THR A 716 13.84 21.51 9.37
CA THR A 716 13.61 22.39 10.53
C THR A 716 14.24 21.85 11.80
N GLN A 717 14.60 22.75 12.69
CA GLN A 717 15.06 22.43 14.05
C GLN A 717 14.80 23.61 14.99
N ARG A 718 14.30 23.32 16.19
CA ARG A 718 14.23 24.30 17.28
C ARG A 718 15.57 24.37 18.01
N GLU A 719 16.10 25.56 18.11
CA GLU A 719 17.35 25.85 18.81
C GLU A 719 17.11 26.73 20.03
N ALA A 720 18.15 26.93 20.88
CA ALA A 720 18.03 27.73 22.11
C ALA A 720 17.59 29.19 21.85
N GLN A 721 17.94 29.76 20.71
CA GLN A 721 17.65 31.15 20.35
C GLN A 721 16.54 31.31 19.33
N GLY A 722 15.92 30.20 18.86
CA GLY A 722 14.89 30.31 17.85
C GLY A 722 14.64 29.04 17.05
N VAL A 723 14.40 29.18 15.75
CA VAL A 723 14.16 28.08 14.84
C VAL A 723 15.07 28.20 13.61
N ARG A 724 15.76 27.11 13.30
CA ARG A 724 16.46 26.97 12.02
C ARG A 724 15.50 26.36 11.00
N LEU A 725 15.47 26.95 9.81
CA LEU A 725 14.78 26.41 8.63
C LEU A 725 15.80 26.25 7.50
N SER A 726 15.77 25.15 6.77
CA SER A 726 16.66 24.89 5.66
C SER A 726 15.92 24.39 4.42
N LEU A 727 16.34 24.86 3.26
CA LEU A 727 15.93 24.39 1.96
C LEU A 727 17.18 23.98 1.22
N ALA A 728 17.29 22.73 0.78
CA ALA A 728 18.35 22.32 -0.12
C ALA A 728 18.09 22.85 -1.54
N PRO A 729 19.09 22.98 -2.41
CA PRO A 729 18.84 23.17 -3.83
C PRO A 729 17.98 22.02 -4.38
N ALA A 730 17.05 22.36 -5.28
CA ALA A 730 16.21 21.34 -5.93
C ALA A 730 17.06 20.45 -6.85
N GLN A 731 16.71 19.18 -6.88
CA GLN A 731 17.28 18.16 -7.77
C GLN A 731 16.29 17.84 -8.90
N GLY A 732 16.79 17.27 -9.99
CA GLY A 732 16.02 16.89 -11.17
C GLY A 732 15.84 18.02 -12.20
N HIS A 733 15.27 17.66 -13.35
CA HIS A 733 15.17 18.56 -14.52
C HIS A 733 13.80 19.22 -14.67
N TYR A 734 12.76 18.64 -14.12
CA TYR A 734 11.39 19.19 -14.17
C TYR A 734 11.31 20.55 -13.48
N ARG A 735 10.56 21.46 -14.10
CA ARG A 735 10.30 22.79 -13.56
C ARG A 735 8.80 22.94 -13.31
N PRO A 736 8.34 22.67 -12.07
CA PRO A 736 6.94 22.86 -11.71
C PRO A 736 6.52 24.33 -11.81
N ALA A 737 5.22 24.57 -11.86
CA ALA A 737 4.68 25.94 -11.76
C ALA A 737 4.97 26.61 -10.40
N LEU A 738 5.43 25.85 -9.42
CA LEU A 738 5.76 26.29 -8.06
C LEU A 738 6.85 27.35 -8.06
N GLN A 739 6.50 28.56 -7.64
CA GLN A 739 7.39 29.71 -7.54
C GLN A 739 7.86 29.96 -6.10
N THR A 740 6.95 29.76 -5.14
CA THR A 740 7.19 30.09 -3.73
C THR A 740 6.60 29.06 -2.78
N TYR A 741 7.29 28.89 -1.65
CA TYR A 741 6.70 28.32 -0.44
C TYR A 741 6.24 29.44 0.48
N LEU A 742 5.10 29.24 1.13
CA LEU A 742 4.64 30.01 2.29
C LEU A 742 4.77 29.11 3.52
N PHE A 743 5.87 29.24 4.27
CA PHE A 743 6.04 28.50 5.52
C PHE A 743 5.22 29.15 6.63
N ALA A 744 4.45 28.36 7.37
CA ALA A 744 3.82 28.71 8.62
C ALA A 744 4.58 28.00 9.76
N VAL A 745 5.50 28.69 10.41
CA VAL A 745 6.34 28.15 11.49
C VAL A 745 5.66 28.41 12.83
N HIS A 746 5.11 27.36 13.43
CA HIS A 746 4.31 27.42 14.64
C HIS A 746 5.16 27.45 15.92
N GLY A 747 4.58 28.04 16.99
CA GLY A 747 5.21 28.10 18.30
C GLY A 747 6.36 29.11 18.39
N ILE A 748 6.45 30.07 17.45
CA ILE A 748 7.41 31.17 17.46
C ILE A 748 6.80 32.45 16.86
N ALA A 749 6.93 33.56 17.57
CA ALA A 749 6.78 34.93 17.03
C ALA A 749 8.19 35.49 16.89
N ALA A 750 8.80 35.38 15.72
CA ALA A 750 10.17 35.83 15.50
C ALA A 750 10.27 37.36 15.68
N ARG A 751 11.39 37.83 16.22
CA ARG A 751 11.75 39.26 16.28
C ARG A 751 12.63 39.67 15.10
N ALA A 752 13.39 38.72 14.60
CA ALA A 752 14.20 38.90 13.41
C ALA A 752 14.24 37.59 12.62
N VAL A 753 14.41 37.69 11.31
CA VAL A 753 14.69 36.55 10.44
C VAL A 753 15.90 36.88 9.58
N GLN A 754 16.87 35.99 9.63
CA GLN A 754 18.08 36.10 8.81
C GLN A 754 18.09 34.98 7.76
N ALA A 755 18.40 35.34 6.52
CA ALA A 755 18.65 34.40 5.43
C ALA A 755 20.13 34.47 5.03
N ALA A 756 20.88 33.37 5.23
CA ALA A 756 22.33 33.31 5.01
C ALA A 756 23.09 34.48 5.70
N GLY A 757 22.67 34.86 6.91
CA GLY A 757 23.28 35.95 7.70
C GLY A 757 22.80 37.36 7.33
N ALA A 758 21.96 37.55 6.33
CA ALA A 758 21.38 38.82 5.94
C ALA A 758 19.93 38.98 6.46
N PRO A 759 19.49 40.15 6.95
CA PRO A 759 18.12 40.35 7.39
C PRO A 759 17.12 40.16 6.26
N LEU A 760 16.05 39.41 6.52
CA LEU A 760 14.93 39.26 5.61
C LEU A 760 13.88 40.36 5.91
N ALA A 761 13.22 40.89 4.87
CA ALA A 761 12.24 41.97 5.03
C ALA A 761 11.01 41.55 5.85
N GLN A 762 10.67 42.35 6.86
CA GLN A 762 9.45 42.15 7.66
C GLN A 762 8.25 42.86 7.03
N HIS A 763 7.10 42.21 7.00
CA HIS A 763 5.82 42.75 6.59
C HIS A 763 4.87 42.88 7.77
N ALA A 764 3.96 43.84 7.70
CA ALA A 764 3.04 44.13 8.80
C ALA A 764 1.99 43.05 9.07
N SER A 765 1.72 42.17 8.08
CA SER A 765 0.73 41.10 8.21
C SER A 765 0.98 39.99 7.16
N LEU A 766 0.34 38.86 7.35
CA LEU A 766 0.32 37.77 6.34
C LEU A 766 -0.22 38.28 5.00
N ALA A 767 -1.29 39.09 5.00
CA ALA A 767 -1.86 39.63 3.76
C ALA A 767 -0.84 40.51 3.01
N ALA A 768 -0.10 41.38 3.73
CA ALA A 768 0.94 42.21 3.15
C ALA A 768 2.12 41.38 2.61
N LEU A 769 2.51 40.30 3.33
CA LEU A 769 3.52 39.36 2.90
C LEU A 769 3.10 38.60 1.61
N GLN A 770 1.86 38.12 1.54
CA GLN A 770 1.34 37.43 0.37
C GLN A 770 1.23 38.33 -0.86
N ALA A 771 0.79 39.59 -0.68
CA ALA A 771 0.71 40.58 -1.75
C ALA A 771 2.07 41.03 -2.29
N GLY A 772 3.15 40.95 -1.46
CA GLY A 772 4.50 41.32 -1.85
C GLY A 772 5.09 40.34 -2.85
N ALA A 773 5.84 40.82 -3.87
CA ALA A 773 6.53 39.94 -4.83
C ALA A 773 7.82 39.32 -4.28
N ALA A 774 8.50 39.99 -3.34
CA ALA A 774 9.78 39.60 -2.78
C ALA A 774 9.63 38.59 -1.62
N PRO A 775 10.66 37.79 -1.33
CA PRO A 775 10.79 37.04 -0.09
C PRO A 775 10.70 37.96 1.14
N GLY A 776 10.09 37.45 2.21
CA GLY A 776 9.89 38.21 3.44
C GLY A 776 9.24 37.37 4.53
N TRP A 777 8.92 38.00 5.63
CA TRP A 777 8.25 37.35 6.78
C TRP A 777 7.26 38.27 7.49
N ALA A 778 6.31 37.65 8.21
CA ALA A 778 5.35 38.33 9.08
C ALA A 778 5.07 37.44 10.28
N THR A 779 4.61 38.07 11.40
CA THR A 779 4.17 37.32 12.59
C THR A 779 2.68 37.47 12.82
N GLY A 780 2.10 36.56 13.57
CA GLY A 780 0.72 36.60 14.01
C GLY A 780 0.35 35.46 14.93
N HIS A 781 -0.93 35.13 14.95
CA HIS A 781 -1.49 34.03 15.73
C HIS A 781 -2.52 33.27 14.88
N ASP A 782 -2.56 31.99 15.05
CA ASP A 782 -3.60 31.13 14.53
C ASP A 782 -4.08 30.13 15.61
N ARG A 783 -4.81 29.07 15.23
CA ARG A 783 -5.30 28.05 16.18
C ARG A 783 -4.20 27.31 16.92
N TYR A 784 -2.96 27.32 16.40
CA TYR A 784 -1.78 26.71 17.03
C TYR A 784 -0.97 27.69 17.87
N GLY A 785 -1.45 28.92 18.06
CA GLY A 785 -0.80 29.96 18.83
C GLY A 785 0.06 30.90 17.97
N ALA A 786 1.21 31.31 18.51
CA ALA A 786 2.12 32.21 17.79
C ALA A 786 2.67 31.54 16.53
N VAL A 787 2.69 32.30 15.43
CA VAL A 787 3.18 31.80 14.13
C VAL A 787 4.03 32.89 13.44
N THR A 788 5.10 32.43 12.80
CA THR A 788 5.90 33.23 11.87
C THR A 788 5.70 32.69 10.45
N TRP A 789 5.15 33.51 9.56
CA TRP A 789 5.03 33.21 8.16
C TRP A 789 6.25 33.69 7.39
N LEU A 790 6.76 32.84 6.48
CA LEU A 790 7.87 33.18 5.60
C LEU A 790 7.49 32.86 4.16
N LYS A 791 7.66 33.82 3.25
CA LYS A 791 7.53 33.63 1.81
C LYS A 791 8.92 33.50 1.20
N LEU A 792 9.23 32.32 0.66
CA LEU A 792 10.55 31.98 0.12
C LEU A 792 10.42 31.47 -1.31
N ARG A 793 11.45 31.65 -2.13
CA ARG A 793 11.50 31.09 -3.48
C ARG A 793 11.72 29.58 -3.43
N ALA A 794 10.96 28.83 -4.22
CA ALA A 794 11.15 27.40 -4.39
C ALA A 794 12.37 27.09 -5.28
N GLY A 795 12.95 25.91 -5.10
CA GLY A 795 14.06 25.39 -5.91
C GLY A 795 15.45 25.87 -5.50
N PHE A 796 15.57 26.90 -4.68
CA PHE A 796 16.86 27.47 -4.26
C PHE A 796 17.28 26.95 -2.88
N GLY A 797 18.60 26.75 -2.72
CA GLY A 797 19.20 26.44 -1.42
C GLY A 797 19.17 27.68 -0.49
N GLN A 798 18.67 27.54 0.72
CA GLN A 798 18.54 28.62 1.70
C GLN A 798 18.68 28.07 3.12
N TYR A 799 19.31 28.88 4.01
CA TYR A 799 19.37 28.66 5.44
C TYR A 799 18.82 29.89 6.14
N LEU A 800 17.87 29.70 7.03
CA LEU A 800 17.24 30.77 7.76
C LEU A 800 17.33 30.50 9.27
N LEU A 801 17.53 31.56 10.02
CA LEU A 801 17.40 31.59 11.47
C LEU A 801 16.26 32.56 11.84
N LEU A 802 15.25 32.03 12.51
CA LEU A 802 14.15 32.79 13.10
C LEU A 802 14.51 33.02 14.58
N GLU A 803 14.84 34.24 14.93
CA GLU A 803 15.25 34.61 16.30
C GLU A 803 14.04 34.89 17.17
N SER A 804 13.97 34.29 18.37
CA SER A 804 12.88 34.49 19.32
C SER A 804 13.17 35.56 20.37
N ARG A 805 14.45 35.97 20.56
CA ARG A 805 14.91 36.94 21.56
C ARG A 805 16.05 37.82 21.02
#